data_961c2f300be1b958f66048356b8a1e9b
#
_entry.id   961c2f300be1b958f66048356b8a1e9b
#
_cell.length_a   1.000
_cell.length_b   1.000
_cell.length_c   1.000
_cell.angle_alpha   90.00
_cell.angle_beta   90.00
_cell.angle_gamma   90.00
#
_symmetry.space_group_name_H-M   'P 1'
#
loop_
_entity.id
_entity.type
_entity.pdbx_description
1 polymer ?
#
loop_
_entity_poly.entity_id
_entity_poly.type
_entity_poly.pdbx_seq_one_letter_code
_entity_poly.pdbx_strand_id
1 'polypeptide(L)'
;MRIPPKISAAIGIVVISMVAALVPSAVVRADDGMLPNAIVVNGRGYGHGRGMSQYGSYGWATTYGWSWQQILDFYYGGPTGNVIAPLSNPSQEMTVWLSAMNNAQTAVVADAGNAIFVQDPAPGRTWVSLVAREISQRVYRVWGSMERKCPTSTTDPGSEGFTVVADVATVASFTTTTGADPASAASTAIGLCEPRTNGRNKIRYYRGEIRAVNNTKGENRTINALPIETYLRGVVPRESPAEWGAAAGGAGMNALRAQAVAARSYSATENRYAGLARTCDSQDCQVYGGAMLRESLNSTPISLEHPYTDQAIAETASLVMMTPKGTPSRTEFTSSNGGRTAGGTFPAQVDAGDLASEPVNALLVWTRVISAAQLVAKYPQIGTLTSVVTTHDGLGADWNGYATSVAINGTASTVNVSGWTFKTTFDIPAPWFETTGVSGAPYDAAPVGSFLFIGDSVGESISSAFSAVITPAYPTMNYQALSNRCMVGPSCVAASVGQPDALGVINALAPDKYPNIAIVQLGYNDDPNTLQQDVDQVVNALNARGVQRIVFINLSTRRTSRDYSLSNAVLANAANVYPNVTVLDWNTASSAPTQSRWFSDDVHLTNTGKAEFTLFIRAQLDALRAQGIITSGVATILPLGTPMAPGDRGDNVKALQTALNTYLNLPKKKRIAVDGVYGKGTIAAVQTVEINNAFAIDGAADDVVLTLLGINSSTIVLKQGTKHASIKTAQTALGRVMNVKLRADGNFGPATTRLVKRFQKSVGFKQTGAINYQTWIALLSASAQR
;
A
#
# COMPACT_ATOMS: atom_id res chain seq x y z
N MET A 1 36.95 -37.77 -48.61
CA MET A 1 37.87 -37.77 -47.47
C MET A 1 37.08 -37.36 -46.23
N ARG A 2 36.77 -38.31 -45.35
CA ARG A 2 35.90 -38.10 -44.16
C ARG A 2 36.79 -37.67 -43.00
N ILE A 3 36.36 -36.65 -42.26
CA ILE A 3 36.89 -36.27 -40.96
C ILE A 3 35.76 -36.44 -39.94
N PRO A 4 35.97 -37.14 -38.78
CA PRO A 4 34.91 -37.42 -37.81
C PRO A 4 34.72 -36.24 -36.82
N PRO A 5 33.53 -36.10 -36.20
CA PRO A 5 33.25 -35.03 -35.26
C PRO A 5 33.80 -35.34 -33.85
N LYS A 6 34.39 -34.33 -33.23
CA LYS A 6 34.83 -34.34 -31.82
C LYS A 6 33.59 -34.28 -30.92
N ILE A 7 33.50 -35.22 -30.01
CA ILE A 7 32.56 -35.27 -28.93
C ILE A 7 33.03 -34.26 -27.87
N SER A 8 32.31 -33.16 -27.69
CA SER A 8 32.45 -32.30 -26.51
C SER A 8 31.43 -32.72 -25.47
N ALA A 9 31.94 -33.25 -24.37
CA ALA A 9 31.11 -33.55 -23.18
C ALA A 9 30.61 -32.23 -22.56
N ALA A 10 29.35 -31.94 -22.74
CA ALA A 10 28.67 -30.87 -21.99
C ALA A 10 28.30 -31.42 -20.62
N ILE A 11 28.95 -30.88 -19.59
CA ILE A 11 28.55 -31.04 -18.19
C ILE A 11 27.20 -30.32 -18.05
N GLY A 12 26.13 -31.09 -18.01
CA GLY A 12 24.81 -30.58 -17.71
C GLY A 12 24.72 -30.14 -16.25
N ILE A 13 24.82 -28.86 -15.99
CA ILE A 13 24.34 -28.26 -14.75
C ILE A 13 22.82 -28.34 -14.81
N VAL A 14 22.23 -29.27 -14.09
CA VAL A 14 20.78 -29.30 -13.84
C VAL A 14 20.48 -28.14 -12.91
N VAL A 15 20.26 -26.98 -13.47
CA VAL A 15 19.54 -25.89 -12.80
C VAL A 15 18.09 -26.37 -12.72
N ILE A 16 17.66 -26.80 -11.56
CA ILE A 16 16.23 -26.97 -11.27
C ILE A 16 15.65 -25.56 -11.26
N SER A 17 15.36 -25.05 -12.45
CA SER A 17 14.46 -23.92 -12.65
C SER A 17 13.08 -24.46 -12.25
N MET A 18 12.64 -24.21 -11.01
CA MET A 18 11.21 -24.25 -10.73
C MET A 18 10.58 -23.18 -11.59
N VAL A 19 10.06 -23.59 -12.75
CA VAL A 19 9.09 -22.80 -13.50
C VAL A 19 7.93 -22.58 -12.54
N ALA A 20 7.88 -21.38 -11.94
CA ALA A 20 6.67 -20.91 -11.33
C ALA A 20 5.65 -20.79 -12.49
N ALA A 21 4.89 -21.86 -12.73
CA ALA A 21 3.67 -21.74 -13.48
C ALA A 21 2.92 -20.54 -12.83
N LEU A 22 2.50 -19.59 -13.64
CA LEU A 22 1.50 -18.59 -13.29
C LEU A 22 0.28 -19.37 -12.80
N VAL A 23 0.27 -19.69 -11.51
CA VAL A 23 -0.94 -20.12 -10.84
C VAL A 23 -1.73 -18.81 -10.70
N PRO A 24 -2.85 -18.65 -11.41
CA PRO A 24 -3.79 -17.60 -11.05
C PRO A 24 -4.01 -17.81 -9.55
N SER A 25 -3.99 -16.73 -8.76
CA SER A 25 -4.11 -16.76 -7.31
C SER A 25 -5.15 -17.81 -6.94
N ALA A 26 -4.69 -19.02 -6.62
CA ALA A 26 -5.57 -20.07 -6.15
C ALA A 26 -5.97 -19.64 -4.74
N VAL A 27 -7.01 -18.83 -4.70
CA VAL A 27 -7.70 -18.50 -3.46
C VAL A 27 -8.08 -19.84 -2.87
N VAL A 28 -7.53 -20.16 -1.72
CA VAL A 28 -7.88 -21.36 -0.97
C VAL A 28 -9.39 -21.25 -0.71
N ARG A 29 -10.19 -21.99 -1.48
CA ARG A 29 -11.63 -22.06 -1.27
C ARG A 29 -11.85 -22.69 0.10
N ALA A 30 -12.78 -22.12 0.86
CA ALA A 30 -13.30 -22.71 2.09
C ALA A 30 -14.17 -23.93 1.73
N ASP A 31 -13.54 -25.05 1.34
CA ASP A 31 -14.26 -26.28 0.96
C ASP A 31 -14.17 -27.38 2.05
N ASP A 32 -13.55 -27.07 3.18
CA ASP A 32 -13.27 -28.02 4.25
C ASP A 32 -14.07 -27.78 5.56
N GLY A 33 -15.17 -27.03 5.47
CA GLY A 33 -16.08 -26.79 6.60
C GLY A 33 -15.57 -25.76 7.62
N MET A 34 -14.48 -25.07 7.32
CA MET A 34 -13.91 -24.06 8.22
C MET A 34 -14.49 -22.67 7.99
N LEU A 35 -14.64 -21.92 9.08
CA LEU A 35 -15.16 -20.56 9.05
C LEU A 35 -14.12 -19.60 8.44
N PRO A 36 -14.53 -18.68 7.53
CA PRO A 36 -13.61 -17.74 6.94
C PRO A 36 -13.16 -16.69 7.95
N ASN A 37 -11.86 -16.38 7.95
CA ASN A 37 -11.27 -15.30 8.77
C ASN A 37 -11.27 -13.96 8.03
N ALA A 38 -11.36 -14.00 6.70
CA ALA A 38 -11.47 -12.85 5.83
C ALA A 38 -12.20 -13.23 4.54
N ILE A 39 -12.61 -12.22 3.79
CA ILE A 39 -13.00 -12.37 2.39
C ILE A 39 -12.04 -11.58 1.50
N VAL A 40 -11.74 -12.14 0.35
CA VAL A 40 -11.13 -11.42 -0.77
C VAL A 40 -12.26 -10.93 -1.66
N VAL A 41 -12.23 -9.66 -1.99
CA VAL A 41 -13.17 -9.02 -2.90
C VAL A 41 -12.38 -8.65 -4.17
N ASN A 42 -12.64 -9.35 -5.25
CA ASN A 42 -12.09 -9.05 -6.57
C ASN A 42 -13.12 -8.23 -7.35
N GLY A 43 -12.72 -7.11 -7.93
CA GLY A 43 -13.68 -6.24 -8.59
C GLY A 43 -13.10 -5.46 -9.75
N ARG A 44 -14.00 -4.76 -10.44
CA ARG A 44 -13.73 -3.97 -11.64
C ARG A 44 -14.36 -2.59 -11.55
N GLY A 45 -13.65 -1.60 -12.11
CA GLY A 45 -14.14 -0.23 -12.22
C GLY A 45 -14.08 0.58 -10.93
N TYR A 46 -14.45 1.86 -11.04
CA TYR A 46 -14.53 2.82 -9.93
C TYR A 46 -15.73 3.74 -10.09
N GLY A 47 -16.62 3.71 -9.10
CA GLY A 47 -17.87 4.47 -9.09
C GLY A 47 -19.09 3.59 -9.27
N HIS A 48 -20.19 4.15 -9.80
CA HIS A 48 -21.47 3.45 -9.90
C HIS A 48 -21.66 2.69 -11.23
N GLY A 49 -20.80 2.88 -12.20
CA GLY A 49 -20.82 2.20 -13.49
C GLY A 49 -21.91 2.66 -14.47
N ARG A 50 -22.78 3.61 -14.12
CA ARG A 50 -23.85 4.11 -15.01
C ARG A 50 -23.37 5.23 -15.91
N GLY A 51 -23.90 5.29 -17.14
CA GLY A 51 -23.57 6.30 -18.13
C GLY A 51 -22.14 6.22 -18.61
N MET A 52 -21.49 7.36 -18.87
CA MET A 52 -20.16 7.42 -19.45
C MET A 52 -19.07 7.03 -18.47
N SER A 53 -18.19 6.12 -18.88
CA SER A 53 -16.90 5.92 -18.24
C SER A 53 -15.93 7.02 -18.68
N GLN A 54 -15.32 7.72 -17.73
CA GLN A 54 -14.28 8.72 -18.02
C GLN A 54 -13.06 8.05 -18.67
N TYR A 55 -12.55 6.96 -18.08
CA TYR A 55 -11.49 6.16 -18.69
C TYR A 55 -11.95 5.46 -19.97
N GLY A 56 -13.23 5.08 -20.08
CA GLY A 56 -13.80 4.55 -21.31
C GLY A 56 -13.76 5.59 -22.44
N SER A 57 -14.16 6.83 -22.15
CA SER A 57 -14.06 7.93 -23.13
C SER A 57 -12.62 8.17 -23.58
N TYR A 58 -11.65 8.07 -22.66
CA TYR A 58 -10.23 8.14 -22.99
C TYR A 58 -9.81 7.01 -23.94
N GLY A 59 -10.15 5.77 -23.64
CA GLY A 59 -9.78 4.63 -24.50
C GLY A 59 -10.45 4.68 -25.87
N TRP A 60 -11.74 5.09 -25.96
CA TRP A 60 -12.42 5.31 -27.24
C TRP A 60 -11.72 6.39 -28.07
N ALA A 61 -11.31 7.50 -27.44
CA ALA A 61 -10.61 8.60 -28.12
C ALA A 61 -9.20 8.20 -28.55
N THR A 62 -8.40 7.61 -27.67
CA THR A 62 -6.96 7.44 -27.87
C THR A 62 -6.59 6.14 -28.60
N THR A 63 -7.34 5.04 -28.35
CA THR A 63 -7.09 3.73 -28.93
C THR A 63 -7.91 3.51 -30.20
N TYR A 64 -9.18 3.92 -30.18
CA TYR A 64 -10.10 3.68 -31.30
C TYR A 64 -10.31 4.90 -32.19
N GLY A 65 -9.76 6.07 -31.83
CA GLY A 65 -9.84 7.29 -32.64
C GLY A 65 -11.23 7.90 -32.74
N TRP A 66 -12.14 7.61 -31.80
CA TRP A 66 -13.50 8.12 -31.85
C TRP A 66 -13.56 9.64 -31.56
N SER A 67 -14.47 10.30 -32.29
CA SER A 67 -14.83 11.68 -31.96
C SER A 67 -15.67 11.74 -30.69
N TRP A 68 -15.70 12.90 -30.05
CA TRP A 68 -16.51 13.10 -28.84
C TRP A 68 -18.01 12.90 -29.08
N GLN A 69 -18.51 13.13 -30.31
CA GLN A 69 -19.89 12.84 -30.69
C GLN A 69 -20.19 11.34 -30.68
N GLN A 70 -19.29 10.53 -31.25
CA GLN A 70 -19.42 9.08 -31.24
C GLN A 70 -19.36 8.52 -29.81
N ILE A 71 -18.50 9.09 -28.96
CA ILE A 71 -18.39 8.73 -27.54
C ILE A 71 -19.72 9.04 -26.82
N LEU A 72 -20.25 10.22 -26.99
CA LEU A 72 -21.52 10.63 -26.35
C LEU A 72 -22.71 9.81 -26.86
N ASP A 73 -22.76 9.52 -28.16
CA ASP A 73 -23.81 8.68 -28.74
C ASP A 73 -23.76 7.25 -28.17
N PHE A 74 -22.56 6.69 -28.03
CA PHE A 74 -22.38 5.37 -27.42
C PHE A 74 -22.96 5.31 -26.01
N TYR A 75 -22.64 6.26 -25.14
CA TYR A 75 -23.06 6.18 -23.75
C TYR A 75 -24.47 6.68 -23.48
N TYR A 76 -24.93 7.67 -24.25
CA TYR A 76 -26.17 8.41 -23.94
C TYR A 76 -27.17 8.46 -25.07
N GLY A 77 -26.75 8.19 -26.31
CA GLY A 77 -27.59 8.19 -27.49
C GLY A 77 -28.24 6.85 -27.78
N GLY A 78 -28.21 6.43 -29.05
CA GLY A 78 -28.69 5.14 -29.50
C GLY A 78 -30.12 4.85 -29.04
N PRO A 79 -30.36 3.77 -28.26
CA PRO A 79 -31.70 3.36 -27.84
C PRO A 79 -32.49 4.38 -27.02
N THR A 80 -31.84 5.37 -26.42
CA THR A 80 -32.53 6.41 -25.64
C THR A 80 -33.13 7.50 -26.51
N GLY A 81 -32.68 7.62 -27.75
CA GLY A 81 -33.06 8.69 -28.67
C GLY A 81 -32.53 10.09 -28.29
N ASN A 82 -31.62 10.16 -27.32
CA ASN A 82 -30.98 11.44 -26.98
C ASN A 82 -30.04 11.90 -28.09
N VAL A 83 -29.99 13.22 -28.32
CA VAL A 83 -29.15 13.84 -29.35
C VAL A 83 -28.34 15.01 -28.76
N ILE A 84 -27.24 15.36 -29.41
CA ILE A 84 -26.47 16.56 -29.05
C ILE A 84 -27.20 17.77 -29.64
N ALA A 85 -27.57 18.72 -28.75
CA ALA A 85 -28.26 19.94 -29.16
C ALA A 85 -27.90 21.13 -28.25
N PRO A 86 -28.12 22.37 -28.70
CA PRO A 86 -27.86 23.54 -27.86
C PRO A 86 -28.78 23.62 -26.64
N LEU A 87 -28.23 24.02 -25.51
CA LEU A 87 -29.00 24.37 -24.30
C LEU A 87 -29.82 25.62 -24.55
N SER A 88 -31.08 25.61 -24.20
CA SER A 88 -31.99 26.76 -24.43
C SER A 88 -31.60 28.00 -23.65
N ASN A 89 -30.96 27.86 -22.51
CA ASN A 89 -30.39 28.95 -21.72
C ASN A 89 -28.88 28.74 -21.47
N PRO A 90 -28.00 29.12 -22.40
CA PRO A 90 -26.57 28.95 -22.25
C PRO A 90 -25.93 29.81 -21.13
N SER A 91 -26.64 30.83 -20.67
CA SER A 91 -26.22 31.69 -19.54
C SER A 91 -26.84 31.24 -18.20
N GLN A 92 -27.35 30.01 -18.11
CA GLN A 92 -27.94 29.51 -16.88
C GLN A 92 -26.97 29.68 -15.70
N GLU A 93 -27.46 30.36 -14.64
CA GLU A 93 -26.71 30.47 -13.39
C GLU A 93 -26.64 29.12 -12.68
N MET A 94 -25.43 28.73 -12.33
CA MET A 94 -25.16 27.67 -11.39
C MET A 94 -24.90 28.27 -10.02
N THR A 95 -25.56 27.68 -9.01
CA THR A 95 -25.31 27.98 -7.60
C THR A 95 -24.76 26.73 -6.93
N VAL A 96 -23.56 26.84 -6.39
CA VAL A 96 -22.80 25.73 -5.82
C VAL A 96 -22.70 25.91 -4.31
N TRP A 97 -23.26 25.01 -3.55
CA TRP A 97 -23.08 25.00 -2.10
C TRP A 97 -21.66 24.55 -1.76
N LEU A 98 -20.91 25.40 -1.04
CA LEU A 98 -19.55 25.16 -0.60
C LEU A 98 -19.56 24.52 0.80
N SER A 99 -19.48 23.20 0.83
CA SER A 99 -19.71 22.40 2.02
C SER A 99 -18.71 22.64 3.15
N ALA A 100 -17.48 23.00 2.82
CA ALA A 100 -16.44 23.34 3.80
C ALA A 100 -16.77 24.60 4.64
N MET A 101 -17.72 25.43 4.18
CA MET A 101 -18.11 26.70 4.82
C MET A 101 -19.40 26.60 5.64
N ASN A 102 -19.86 25.39 5.98
CA ASN A 102 -21.08 25.20 6.76
C ASN A 102 -20.99 25.88 8.14
N ASN A 103 -21.95 26.78 8.41
CA ASN A 103 -22.04 27.56 9.64
C ASN A 103 -20.81 28.46 9.94
N ALA A 104 -19.91 28.62 8.97
CA ALA A 104 -18.78 29.55 9.08
C ALA A 104 -19.17 30.95 8.57
N GLN A 105 -18.48 31.98 9.05
CA GLN A 105 -18.57 33.32 8.47
C GLN A 105 -17.99 33.29 7.03
N THR A 106 -18.65 34.01 6.12
CA THR A 106 -18.18 34.10 4.72
C THR A 106 -17.15 35.22 4.62
N ALA A 107 -15.87 34.86 4.59
CA ALA A 107 -14.76 35.81 4.49
C ALA A 107 -14.08 35.70 3.14
N VAL A 108 -13.97 36.84 2.43
CA VAL A 108 -13.42 36.89 1.08
C VAL A 108 -12.25 37.87 1.00
N VAL A 109 -11.30 37.58 0.11
CA VAL A 109 -10.10 38.40 -0.13
C VAL A 109 -9.86 38.60 -1.62
N ALA A 110 -9.40 39.80 -2.01
CA ALA A 110 -8.88 40.02 -3.33
C ALA A 110 -7.45 39.47 -3.48
N ASP A 111 -7.06 39.05 -4.68
CA ASP A 111 -5.65 38.84 -4.98
C ASP A 111 -4.96 40.13 -5.41
N ALA A 112 -3.63 40.15 -5.48
CA ALA A 112 -2.82 41.33 -5.67
C ALA A 112 -3.34 42.25 -6.82
N GLY A 113 -3.63 43.50 -6.51
CA GLY A 113 -4.09 44.51 -7.47
C GLY A 113 -5.58 44.50 -7.80
N ASN A 114 -6.38 43.58 -7.21
CA ASN A 114 -7.82 43.50 -7.41
C ASN A 114 -8.59 44.08 -6.22
N ALA A 115 -9.85 44.46 -6.47
CA ALA A 115 -10.77 44.95 -5.46
C ALA A 115 -12.05 44.13 -5.44
N ILE A 116 -12.68 44.02 -4.29
CA ILE A 116 -13.94 43.33 -4.07
C ILE A 116 -15.04 44.37 -3.84
N PHE A 117 -16.17 44.16 -4.46
CA PHE A 117 -17.39 44.94 -4.23
C PHE A 117 -18.37 44.10 -3.40
N VAL A 118 -19.08 44.76 -2.50
CA VAL A 118 -20.32 44.23 -1.94
C VAL A 118 -21.45 44.66 -2.85
N GLN A 119 -22.25 43.74 -3.35
CA GLN A 119 -23.52 44.07 -3.99
C GLN A 119 -24.50 44.48 -2.90
N ASP A 120 -24.81 45.79 -2.86
CA ASP A 120 -25.79 46.40 -1.97
C ASP A 120 -25.48 46.33 -0.45
N PRO A 121 -25.56 47.40 0.35
CA PRO A 121 -26.14 48.71 0.08
C PRO A 121 -25.14 49.86 -0.07
N ALA A 122 -23.87 49.63 -0.32
CA ALA A 122 -22.86 50.65 -0.49
C ALA A 122 -22.22 50.60 -1.89
N PRO A 123 -22.96 50.95 -2.97
CA PRO A 123 -22.45 50.93 -4.34
C PRO A 123 -21.22 51.84 -4.48
N GLY A 124 -20.17 51.29 -5.14
CA GLY A 124 -18.97 52.04 -5.49
C GLY A 124 -17.81 52.00 -4.47
N ARG A 125 -17.97 51.39 -3.32
CA ARG A 125 -16.84 51.10 -2.39
C ARG A 125 -16.17 49.81 -2.70
N THR A 126 -14.85 49.81 -2.81
CA THR A 126 -14.01 48.63 -3.03
C THR A 126 -13.19 48.34 -1.79
N TRP A 127 -12.96 47.05 -1.55
CA TRP A 127 -12.25 46.52 -0.40
C TRP A 127 -11.21 45.48 -0.83
N VAL A 128 -10.22 45.22 -0.01
CA VAL A 128 -9.25 44.15 -0.23
C VAL A 128 -9.70 42.85 0.49
N SER A 129 -10.36 42.99 1.62
CA SER A 129 -10.98 41.88 2.35
C SER A 129 -12.36 42.28 2.88
N LEU A 130 -13.32 41.35 2.78
CA LEU A 130 -14.67 41.49 3.31
C LEU A 130 -15.08 40.27 4.08
N VAL A 131 -15.89 40.44 5.13
CA VAL A 131 -16.42 39.37 5.98
C VAL A 131 -17.91 39.58 6.19
N ALA A 132 -18.73 38.62 5.86
CA ALA A 132 -20.14 38.55 6.25
C ALA A 132 -20.33 37.57 7.38
N ARG A 133 -20.90 38.07 8.49
CA ARG A 133 -21.31 37.24 9.63
C ARG A 133 -22.79 37.45 9.92
N GLU A 134 -23.51 36.37 10.09
CA GLU A 134 -24.90 36.47 10.47
C GLU A 134 -25.01 36.97 11.92
N ILE A 135 -25.73 38.09 12.12
CA ILE A 135 -25.99 38.70 13.42
C ILE A 135 -27.39 38.43 13.96
N SER A 136 -28.31 38.11 13.06
CA SER A 136 -29.62 37.56 13.31
C SER A 136 -30.07 36.80 12.07
N GLN A 137 -31.08 35.94 12.19
CA GLN A 137 -31.51 35.10 11.07
C GLN A 137 -31.77 35.93 9.80
N ARG A 138 -31.02 35.61 8.73
CA ARG A 138 -31.04 36.28 7.43
C ARG A 138 -30.61 37.77 7.47
N VAL A 139 -29.88 38.19 8.51
CA VAL A 139 -29.26 39.52 8.54
C VAL A 139 -27.76 39.36 8.76
N TYR A 140 -27.02 39.86 7.79
CA TYR A 140 -25.56 39.74 7.76
C TYR A 140 -24.93 41.10 8.02
N ARG A 141 -24.11 41.23 9.05
CA ARG A 141 -23.20 42.36 9.17
C ARG A 141 -21.98 42.09 8.30
N VAL A 142 -21.66 43.09 7.49
CA VAL A 142 -20.48 43.04 6.62
C VAL A 142 -19.43 43.99 7.19
N TRP A 143 -18.21 43.47 7.30
CA TRP A 143 -17.01 44.20 7.68
C TRP A 143 -16.04 44.25 6.50
N GLY A 144 -15.27 45.33 6.36
CA GLY A 144 -14.28 45.52 5.32
C GLY A 144 -12.91 45.92 5.86
N SER A 145 -11.87 45.54 5.13
CA SER A 145 -10.49 45.95 5.37
C SER A 145 -9.80 46.24 4.05
N MET A 146 -8.91 47.28 4.06
CA MET A 146 -8.00 47.58 2.95
C MET A 146 -6.74 46.68 3.00
N GLU A 147 -6.56 45.91 4.04
CA GLU A 147 -5.50 44.90 4.14
C GLU A 147 -5.99 43.55 3.65
N ARG A 148 -5.08 42.80 3.00
CA ARG A 148 -5.33 41.43 2.56
C ARG A 148 -5.18 40.47 3.73
N LYS A 149 -6.29 40.10 4.36
CA LYS A 149 -6.31 39.23 5.53
C LYS A 149 -7.58 38.37 5.62
N CYS A 150 -7.47 37.21 6.24
CA CYS A 150 -8.60 36.39 6.66
C CYS A 150 -8.82 36.58 8.15
N PRO A 151 -10.07 36.75 8.63
CA PRO A 151 -10.35 36.76 10.06
C PRO A 151 -10.08 35.39 10.68
N THR A 152 -9.80 35.36 11.97
CA THR A 152 -9.86 34.11 12.73
C THR A 152 -11.32 33.70 12.91
N SER A 153 -11.62 32.40 12.91
CA SER A 153 -13.00 31.90 12.72
C SER A 153 -13.98 32.20 13.88
N THR A 154 -13.51 32.66 15.04
CA THR A 154 -14.30 32.75 16.27
C THR A 154 -14.40 34.14 16.86
N THR A 155 -13.59 35.08 16.46
CA THR A 155 -13.55 36.44 16.99
C THR A 155 -14.43 37.41 16.18
N ASP A 156 -14.87 38.50 16.81
CA ASP A 156 -15.51 39.58 16.12
C ASP A 156 -14.52 40.20 15.14
N PRO A 157 -14.85 40.30 13.81
CA PRO A 157 -13.96 40.93 12.84
C PRO A 157 -13.53 42.35 13.22
N GLY A 158 -14.36 43.12 13.93
CA GLY A 158 -14.01 44.42 14.46
C GLY A 158 -12.77 44.42 15.35
N SER A 159 -12.61 43.40 16.19
CA SER A 159 -11.45 43.26 17.07
C SER A 159 -10.15 42.95 16.31
N GLU A 160 -10.26 42.49 15.07
CA GLU A 160 -9.14 42.20 14.16
C GLU A 160 -8.84 43.32 13.17
N GLY A 161 -9.42 44.51 13.40
CA GLY A 161 -9.17 45.71 12.58
C GLY A 161 -9.97 45.74 11.27
N PHE A 162 -11.11 45.07 11.21
CA PHE A 162 -12.10 45.30 10.17
C PHE A 162 -13.09 46.37 10.62
N THR A 163 -13.57 47.19 9.67
CA THR A 163 -14.57 48.21 9.92
C THR A 163 -15.93 47.79 9.42
N VAL A 164 -17.01 48.09 10.13
CA VAL A 164 -18.38 47.83 9.70
C VAL A 164 -18.67 48.59 8.41
N VAL A 165 -19.15 47.90 7.40
CA VAL A 165 -19.54 48.41 6.08
C VAL A 165 -21.04 48.61 6.03
N ALA A 166 -21.83 47.57 6.34
CA ALA A 166 -23.28 47.56 6.24
C ALA A 166 -23.88 46.36 6.98
N ASP A 167 -25.16 46.47 7.29
CA ASP A 167 -26.04 45.30 7.62
C ASP A 167 -26.89 45.03 6.39
N VAL A 168 -26.83 43.78 5.91
CA VAL A 168 -27.49 43.31 4.68
C VAL A 168 -28.52 42.27 5.02
N ALA A 169 -29.74 42.45 4.52
CA ALA A 169 -30.81 41.47 4.73
C ALA A 169 -30.82 40.40 3.63
N THR A 170 -31.12 39.17 4.01
CA THR A 170 -31.36 38.01 3.15
C THR A 170 -30.12 37.38 2.54
N VAL A 171 -29.29 38.11 1.84
CA VAL A 171 -28.09 37.62 1.12
C VAL A 171 -27.01 38.70 1.13
N ALA A 172 -25.82 38.35 1.61
CA ALA A 172 -24.63 39.18 1.43
C ALA A 172 -23.82 38.61 0.26
N SER A 173 -23.69 39.37 -0.83
CA SER A 173 -23.05 38.94 -2.07
C SER A 173 -21.76 39.72 -2.32
N PHE A 174 -20.71 39.02 -2.75
CA PHE A 174 -19.38 39.57 -3.01
C PHE A 174 -18.91 39.18 -4.40
N THR A 175 -18.38 40.16 -5.15
CA THR A 175 -17.82 39.95 -6.48
C THR A 175 -16.60 40.83 -6.73
N THR A 176 -15.78 40.47 -7.72
CA THR A 176 -14.72 41.32 -8.28
C THR A 176 -15.16 41.86 -9.64
N THR A 177 -14.57 42.95 -10.09
CA THR A 177 -14.90 43.57 -11.40
C THR A 177 -14.67 42.65 -12.59
N THR A 178 -13.73 41.71 -12.46
CA THR A 178 -13.30 40.80 -13.54
C THR A 178 -13.54 39.35 -13.24
N GLY A 179 -13.98 39.00 -12.02
CA GLY A 179 -14.11 37.59 -11.58
C GLY A 179 -15.17 36.77 -12.29
N ALA A 180 -16.21 37.43 -12.84
CA ALA A 180 -17.28 36.79 -13.60
C ALA A 180 -16.90 36.53 -15.07
N ASP A 181 -15.89 37.26 -15.61
CA ASP A 181 -15.46 37.11 -17.00
C ASP A 181 -14.66 35.81 -17.20
N PRO A 182 -15.14 34.86 -18.05
CA PRO A 182 -14.41 33.63 -18.36
C PRO A 182 -13.01 33.88 -18.96
N ALA A 183 -12.81 34.99 -19.65
CA ALA A 183 -11.51 35.35 -20.26
C ALA A 183 -10.51 35.93 -19.25
N SER A 184 -10.97 36.35 -18.06
CA SER A 184 -10.09 36.93 -17.05
C SER A 184 -9.14 35.86 -16.43
N ALA A 185 -7.96 36.30 -15.98
CA ALA A 185 -7.03 35.44 -15.30
C ALA A 185 -7.65 34.85 -14.01
N ALA A 186 -7.27 33.64 -13.63
CA ALA A 186 -7.75 33.00 -12.39
C ALA A 186 -7.44 33.86 -11.15
N SER A 187 -6.33 34.61 -11.16
CA SER A 187 -5.94 35.54 -10.09
C SER A 187 -6.90 36.71 -9.87
N THR A 188 -7.80 36.99 -10.83
CA THR A 188 -8.84 38.04 -10.70
C THR A 188 -10.13 37.53 -10.06
N ALA A 189 -10.22 36.24 -9.80
CA ALA A 189 -11.33 35.63 -9.09
C ALA A 189 -11.33 36.00 -7.58
N ILE A 190 -12.47 35.82 -6.93
CA ILE A 190 -12.63 36.16 -5.52
C ILE A 190 -12.10 35.03 -4.63
N GLY A 191 -11.18 35.32 -3.72
CA GLY A 191 -10.64 34.38 -2.76
C GLY A 191 -11.58 34.20 -1.57
N LEU A 192 -11.91 32.95 -1.23
CA LEU A 192 -12.65 32.58 -0.04
C LEU A 192 -11.69 32.01 1.02
N CYS A 193 -11.73 32.54 2.23
CA CYS A 193 -10.96 32.06 3.37
C CYS A 193 -11.60 30.78 3.92
N GLU A 194 -11.10 29.61 3.53
CA GLU A 194 -11.58 28.32 4.03
C GLU A 194 -10.87 27.97 5.35
N PRO A 195 -11.59 27.78 6.48
CA PRO A 195 -10.97 27.46 7.75
C PRO A 195 -10.38 26.04 7.76
N ARG A 196 -9.25 25.85 8.49
CA ARG A 196 -8.63 24.55 8.75
C ARG A 196 -8.58 24.23 10.24
N THR A 197 -8.54 22.96 10.56
CA THR A 197 -8.42 22.44 11.93
C THR A 197 -7.16 22.90 12.66
N ASN A 198 -6.11 23.31 11.92
CA ASN A 198 -4.85 23.82 12.49
C ASN A 198 -4.83 25.36 12.69
N GLY A 199 -5.97 26.03 12.57
CA GLY A 199 -6.10 27.49 12.71
C GLY A 199 -5.54 28.33 11.56
N ARG A 200 -5.07 27.71 10.47
CA ARG A 200 -4.63 28.39 9.25
C ARG A 200 -5.73 28.37 8.22
N ASN A 201 -5.92 29.48 7.50
CA ASN A 201 -6.87 29.54 6.39
C ASN A 201 -6.19 29.12 5.10
N LYS A 202 -6.88 28.29 4.33
CA LYS A 202 -6.62 28.01 2.92
C LYS A 202 -7.44 28.99 2.10
N ILE A 203 -6.91 29.52 1.00
CA ILE A 203 -7.63 30.46 0.16
C ILE A 203 -7.96 29.78 -1.15
N ARG A 204 -9.23 29.58 -1.40
CA ARG A 204 -9.71 29.08 -2.68
C ARG A 204 -10.38 30.20 -3.46
N TYR A 205 -10.00 30.35 -4.70
CA TYR A 205 -10.50 31.41 -5.57
C TYR A 205 -11.62 30.91 -6.47
N TYR A 206 -12.67 31.70 -6.56
CA TYR A 206 -13.86 31.38 -7.33
C TYR A 206 -14.16 32.50 -8.34
N ARG A 207 -14.60 32.12 -9.53
CA ARG A 207 -15.19 33.03 -10.49
C ARG A 207 -16.64 33.33 -10.09
N GLY A 208 -17.19 34.47 -10.61
CA GLY A 208 -18.54 34.87 -10.28
C GLY A 208 -18.67 35.46 -8.89
N GLU A 209 -19.72 35.12 -8.18
CA GLU A 209 -20.07 35.67 -6.87
C GLU A 209 -19.93 34.66 -5.74
N ILE A 210 -19.53 35.12 -4.57
CA ILE A 210 -19.64 34.40 -3.32
C ILE A 210 -20.78 35.01 -2.52
N ARG A 211 -21.74 34.20 -2.10
CA ARG A 211 -22.94 34.63 -1.36
C ARG A 211 -23.00 33.95 0.02
N ALA A 212 -23.20 34.73 1.08
CA ALA A 212 -23.63 34.25 2.39
C ALA A 212 -25.15 34.21 2.41
N VAL A 213 -25.73 33.06 2.70
CA VAL A 213 -27.17 32.79 2.63
C VAL A 213 -27.60 31.85 3.74
N ASN A 214 -28.91 31.77 4.00
CA ASN A 214 -29.48 30.73 4.85
C ASN A 214 -30.16 29.65 4.00
N ASN A 215 -30.00 28.39 4.41
CA ASN A 215 -30.80 27.32 3.88
C ASN A 215 -32.26 27.38 4.39
N THR A 216 -33.10 26.45 3.95
CA THR A 216 -34.52 26.37 4.36
C THR A 216 -34.73 26.14 5.85
N LYS A 217 -33.71 25.67 6.59
CA LYS A 217 -33.74 25.48 8.04
C LYS A 217 -33.23 26.72 8.81
N GLY A 218 -32.84 27.79 8.11
CA GLY A 218 -32.28 28.99 8.71
C GLY A 218 -30.79 28.86 9.08
N GLU A 219 -30.09 27.85 8.61
CA GLU A 219 -28.66 27.66 8.89
C GLU A 219 -27.82 28.43 7.86
N ASN A 220 -26.76 29.10 8.35
CA ASN A 220 -25.86 29.88 7.49
C ASN A 220 -25.05 28.96 6.55
N ARG A 221 -25.00 29.36 5.27
CA ARG A 221 -24.28 28.67 4.19
C ARG A 221 -23.58 29.67 3.30
N THR A 222 -22.49 29.19 2.67
CA THR A 222 -21.80 29.92 1.61
C THR A 222 -22.05 29.23 0.28
N ILE A 223 -22.43 29.97 -0.75
CA ILE A 223 -22.58 29.48 -2.11
C ILE A 223 -21.72 30.28 -3.08
N ASN A 224 -21.27 29.64 -4.17
CA ASN A 224 -20.71 30.31 -5.31
C ASN A 224 -21.75 30.35 -6.44
N ALA A 225 -21.96 31.50 -7.04
CA ALA A 225 -22.91 31.71 -8.13
C ALA A 225 -22.20 32.22 -9.38
N LEU A 226 -22.38 31.53 -10.51
CA LEU A 226 -21.67 31.81 -11.76
C LEU A 226 -22.39 31.18 -12.96
N PRO A 227 -22.12 31.62 -14.20
CA PRO A 227 -22.63 30.99 -15.41
C PRO A 227 -22.14 29.54 -15.56
N ILE A 228 -22.99 28.68 -16.18
CA ILE A 228 -22.69 27.25 -16.34
C ILE A 228 -21.35 26.98 -17.07
N GLU A 229 -21.01 27.74 -18.10
CA GLU A 229 -19.74 27.57 -18.82
C GLU A 229 -18.53 27.90 -17.94
N THR A 230 -18.65 28.89 -17.08
CA THR A 230 -17.61 29.23 -16.10
C THR A 230 -17.52 28.20 -14.99
N TYR A 231 -18.65 27.64 -14.55
CA TYR A 231 -18.71 26.54 -13.58
C TYR A 231 -17.94 25.31 -14.07
N LEU A 232 -18.08 24.96 -15.36
CA LEU A 232 -17.42 23.78 -15.94
C LEU A 232 -15.89 23.88 -15.90
N ARG A 233 -15.29 25.09 -15.90
CA ARG A 233 -13.84 25.26 -15.77
C ARG A 233 -13.31 24.77 -14.42
N GLY A 234 -14.13 24.81 -13.38
CA GLY A 234 -13.82 24.26 -12.07
C GLY A 234 -14.21 22.78 -11.88
N VAL A 235 -14.97 22.20 -12.82
CA VAL A 235 -15.46 20.81 -12.78
C VAL A 235 -14.63 19.89 -13.67
N VAL A 236 -14.54 20.18 -14.97
CA VAL A 236 -13.97 19.25 -15.96
C VAL A 236 -12.55 18.79 -15.61
N PRO A 237 -11.61 19.68 -15.16
CA PRO A 237 -10.26 19.24 -14.77
C PRO A 237 -10.21 18.47 -13.45
N ARG A 238 -11.33 18.37 -12.73
CA ARG A 238 -11.47 17.57 -11.50
C ARG A 238 -12.10 16.20 -11.76
N GLU A 239 -12.87 16.12 -12.83
CA GLU A 239 -13.54 14.89 -13.24
C GLU A 239 -12.66 14.04 -14.18
N SER A 240 -11.89 14.68 -15.06
CA SER A 240 -10.97 13.98 -15.98
C SER A 240 -9.59 14.64 -15.96
N PRO A 241 -8.49 13.83 -15.94
CA PRO A 241 -7.14 14.37 -16.02
C PRO A 241 -6.94 15.24 -17.25
N ALA A 242 -6.59 16.50 -17.05
CA ALA A 242 -6.49 17.47 -18.12
C ALA A 242 -5.39 17.12 -19.15
N GLU A 243 -4.33 16.45 -18.70
CA GLU A 243 -3.21 15.99 -19.52
C GLU A 243 -3.65 14.97 -20.59
N TRP A 244 -4.82 14.37 -20.45
CA TRP A 244 -5.40 13.53 -21.51
C TRP A 244 -5.52 14.29 -22.83
N GLY A 245 -5.67 15.63 -22.79
CA GLY A 245 -5.73 16.44 -23.98
C GLY A 245 -4.55 16.27 -24.93
N ALA A 246 -3.35 16.03 -24.41
CA ALA A 246 -2.15 15.77 -25.20
C ALA A 246 -1.96 14.30 -25.62
N ALA A 247 -2.70 13.37 -25.03
CA ALA A 247 -2.52 11.95 -25.25
C ALA A 247 -2.82 11.56 -26.71
N ALA A 248 -2.08 10.54 -27.22
CA ALA A 248 -2.20 10.01 -28.57
C ALA A 248 -2.19 11.11 -29.66
N GLY A 249 -1.22 12.05 -29.54
CA GLY A 249 -1.09 13.15 -30.50
C GLY A 249 -2.24 14.16 -30.50
N GLY A 250 -2.95 14.29 -29.39
CA GLY A 250 -4.09 15.20 -29.21
C GLY A 250 -5.46 14.53 -29.37
N ALA A 251 -5.52 13.23 -29.69
CA ALA A 251 -6.80 12.50 -29.84
C ALA A 251 -7.59 12.49 -28.51
N GLY A 252 -6.90 12.49 -27.37
CA GLY A 252 -7.49 12.54 -26.03
C GLY A 252 -8.35 13.78 -25.77
N MET A 253 -8.21 14.85 -26.54
CA MET A 253 -9.12 16.00 -26.51
C MET A 253 -10.59 15.62 -26.72
N ASN A 254 -10.86 14.52 -27.45
CA ASN A 254 -12.23 14.05 -27.65
C ASN A 254 -12.84 13.49 -26.36
N ALA A 255 -12.04 12.91 -25.46
CA ALA A 255 -12.52 12.52 -24.14
C ALA A 255 -12.88 13.74 -23.28
N LEU A 256 -12.05 14.78 -23.29
CA LEU A 256 -12.32 16.02 -22.56
C LEU A 256 -13.55 16.77 -23.11
N ARG A 257 -13.75 16.81 -24.44
CA ARG A 257 -14.97 17.38 -25.07
C ARG A 257 -16.22 16.59 -24.66
N ALA A 258 -16.16 15.25 -24.69
CA ALA A 258 -17.26 14.39 -24.24
C ALA A 258 -17.57 14.64 -22.76
N GLN A 259 -16.55 14.77 -21.91
CA GLN A 259 -16.73 15.07 -20.49
C GLN A 259 -17.36 16.48 -20.29
N ALA A 260 -16.95 17.49 -21.06
CA ALA A 260 -17.51 18.83 -20.97
C ALA A 260 -19.02 18.83 -21.30
N VAL A 261 -19.44 18.14 -22.38
CA VAL A 261 -20.86 18.02 -22.75
C VAL A 261 -21.64 17.22 -21.71
N ALA A 262 -21.08 16.11 -21.22
CA ALA A 262 -21.71 15.30 -20.20
C ALA A 262 -21.89 16.11 -18.88
N ALA A 263 -20.84 16.77 -18.42
CA ALA A 263 -20.90 17.59 -17.21
C ALA A 263 -21.90 18.75 -17.35
N ARG A 264 -21.96 19.42 -18.52
CA ARG A 264 -22.92 20.49 -18.80
C ARG A 264 -24.36 19.97 -18.78
N SER A 265 -24.62 18.83 -19.42
CA SER A 265 -25.95 18.20 -19.45
C SER A 265 -26.43 17.83 -18.04
N TYR A 266 -25.55 17.22 -17.25
CA TYR A 266 -25.82 16.92 -15.85
C TYR A 266 -26.14 18.18 -15.04
N SER A 267 -25.28 19.19 -15.12
CA SER A 267 -25.42 20.45 -14.39
C SER A 267 -26.71 21.20 -14.77
N ALA A 268 -27.08 21.20 -16.05
CA ALA A 268 -28.30 21.83 -16.53
C ALA A 268 -29.57 21.25 -15.89
N THR A 269 -29.54 19.97 -15.52
CA THR A 269 -30.66 19.29 -14.85
C THR A 269 -30.61 19.34 -13.33
N GLU A 270 -29.47 19.75 -12.75
CA GLU A 270 -29.26 19.68 -11.31
C GLU A 270 -30.09 20.73 -10.56
N ASN A 271 -30.79 20.31 -9.51
CA ASN A 271 -31.53 21.17 -8.60
C ASN A 271 -31.75 20.48 -7.24
N ARG A 272 -30.76 19.74 -6.78
CA ARG A 272 -30.85 18.84 -5.61
C ARG A 272 -31.10 19.60 -4.30
N TYR A 273 -30.59 20.81 -4.19
CA TYR A 273 -30.68 21.64 -2.99
C TYR A 273 -31.62 22.83 -3.20
N ALA A 274 -32.76 22.59 -3.83
CA ALA A 274 -33.75 23.64 -4.09
C ALA A 274 -34.01 24.50 -2.84
N GLY A 275 -33.98 25.84 -3.01
CA GLY A 275 -34.10 26.80 -1.90
C GLY A 275 -32.74 27.17 -1.24
N LEU A 276 -31.62 26.54 -1.63
CA LEU A 276 -30.27 26.93 -1.26
C LEU A 276 -29.37 27.10 -2.49
N ALA A 277 -29.14 26.02 -3.21
CA ALA A 277 -28.25 25.93 -4.34
C ALA A 277 -28.74 24.87 -5.34
N ARG A 278 -28.27 24.94 -6.59
CA ARG A 278 -28.57 23.89 -7.58
C ARG A 278 -27.76 22.63 -7.32
N THR A 279 -26.50 22.78 -6.93
CA THR A 279 -25.55 21.67 -6.77
C THR A 279 -24.64 21.88 -5.55
N CYS A 280 -23.75 20.93 -5.26
CA CYS A 280 -22.72 21.01 -4.23
C CYS A 280 -21.31 20.83 -4.83
N ASP A 281 -20.26 21.01 -3.99
CA ASP A 281 -18.86 20.96 -4.38
C ASP A 281 -18.20 19.58 -4.16
N SER A 282 -18.96 18.57 -3.76
CA SER A 282 -18.47 17.24 -3.39
C SER A 282 -18.81 16.15 -4.43
N GLN A 283 -18.28 14.94 -4.20
CA GLN A 283 -18.57 13.74 -5.00
C GLN A 283 -20.06 13.33 -5.03
N ASP A 284 -20.88 13.85 -4.12
CA ASP A 284 -22.34 13.60 -4.16
C ASP A 284 -23.01 14.33 -5.31
N CYS A 285 -22.34 15.33 -5.91
CA CYS A 285 -22.78 16.10 -7.05
C CYS A 285 -21.80 15.97 -8.21
N GLN A 286 -20.99 16.99 -8.46
CA GLN A 286 -19.82 16.99 -9.32
C GLN A 286 -18.69 17.67 -8.55
N VAL A 287 -17.48 17.12 -8.60
CA VAL A 287 -16.36 17.71 -7.87
C VAL A 287 -16.05 19.10 -8.44
N TYR A 288 -16.27 20.13 -7.62
CA TYR A 288 -16.03 21.50 -8.00
C TYR A 288 -14.87 22.11 -7.26
N GLY A 289 -13.83 22.52 -7.99
CA GLY A 289 -12.55 22.98 -7.41
C GLY A 289 -12.42 24.50 -7.28
N GLY A 290 -13.29 25.32 -7.93
CA GLY A 290 -13.00 26.72 -8.17
C GLY A 290 -11.90 26.91 -9.20
N ALA A 291 -11.29 28.12 -9.27
CA ALA A 291 -10.31 28.49 -10.29
C ALA A 291 -8.85 28.32 -9.84
N MET A 292 -8.56 28.61 -8.56
CA MET A 292 -7.18 28.66 -8.04
C MET A 292 -7.17 28.37 -6.54
N LEU A 293 -6.04 27.91 -6.04
CA LEU A 293 -5.82 27.60 -4.63
C LEU A 293 -4.52 28.24 -4.13
N ARG A 294 -4.55 28.78 -2.91
CA ARG A 294 -3.36 29.07 -2.09
C ARG A 294 -3.45 28.32 -0.77
N GLU A 295 -2.39 27.66 -0.35
CA GLU A 295 -2.31 26.92 0.92
C GLU A 295 -2.31 27.86 2.15
N SER A 296 -1.98 29.13 1.94
CA SER A 296 -2.09 30.25 2.88
C SER A 296 -2.15 31.55 2.08
N LEU A 297 -2.47 32.68 2.72
CA LEU A 297 -2.51 33.99 2.05
C LEU A 297 -1.26 34.30 1.21
N ASN A 298 -0.09 33.92 1.66
CA ASN A 298 1.21 34.27 1.05
C ASN A 298 1.86 33.12 0.27
N SER A 299 1.21 31.95 0.16
CA SER A 299 1.76 30.83 -0.61
C SER A 299 1.60 31.06 -2.12
N THR A 300 2.45 30.40 -2.92
CA THR A 300 2.34 30.39 -4.38
C THR A 300 0.97 29.89 -4.81
N PRO A 301 0.28 30.53 -5.78
CA PRO A 301 -1.00 30.07 -6.29
C PRO A 301 -0.83 28.79 -7.13
N ILE A 302 -1.80 27.89 -6.99
CA ILE A 302 -1.93 26.66 -7.79
C ILE A 302 -3.19 26.83 -8.65
N SER A 303 -3.04 26.82 -9.98
CA SER A 303 -4.21 26.84 -10.88
C SER A 303 -4.99 25.55 -10.74
N LEU A 304 -6.29 25.64 -10.72
CA LEU A 304 -7.23 24.49 -10.70
C LEU A 304 -7.98 24.35 -12.04
N GLU A 305 -7.85 25.34 -12.91
CA GLU A 305 -8.26 25.30 -14.30
C GLU A 305 -7.08 24.90 -15.19
N HIS A 306 -7.36 24.33 -16.36
CA HIS A 306 -6.32 23.87 -17.27
C HIS A 306 -6.65 24.20 -18.74
N PRO A 307 -5.67 24.63 -19.57
CA PRO A 307 -5.91 25.05 -20.94
C PRO A 307 -6.62 24.01 -21.82
N TYR A 308 -6.29 22.72 -21.69
CA TYR A 308 -6.95 21.66 -22.48
C TYR A 308 -8.43 21.49 -22.11
N THR A 309 -8.78 21.57 -20.84
CA THR A 309 -10.18 21.50 -20.41
C THR A 309 -10.95 22.76 -20.77
N ASP A 310 -10.32 23.95 -20.67
CA ASP A 310 -10.90 25.21 -21.11
C ASP A 310 -11.17 25.22 -22.62
N GLN A 311 -10.25 24.67 -23.43
CA GLN A 311 -10.43 24.47 -24.86
C GLN A 311 -11.59 23.51 -25.15
N ALA A 312 -11.67 22.38 -24.45
CA ALA A 312 -12.75 21.42 -24.64
C ALA A 312 -14.13 22.00 -24.32
N ILE A 313 -14.23 22.81 -23.24
CA ILE A 313 -15.45 23.53 -22.84
C ILE A 313 -15.85 24.54 -23.92
N ALA A 314 -14.89 25.35 -24.41
CA ALA A 314 -15.14 26.38 -25.42
C ALA A 314 -15.56 25.78 -26.77
N GLU A 315 -14.91 24.71 -27.22
CA GLU A 315 -15.23 24.04 -28.50
C GLU A 315 -16.59 23.30 -28.46
N THR A 316 -17.13 23.03 -27.29
CA THR A 316 -18.44 22.39 -27.09
C THR A 316 -19.42 23.34 -26.40
N ALA A 317 -19.18 24.64 -26.44
CA ALA A 317 -20.00 25.62 -25.73
C ALA A 317 -21.49 25.48 -26.05
N SER A 318 -22.31 25.56 -25.01
CA SER A 318 -23.79 25.42 -25.04
C SER A 318 -24.32 24.04 -25.44
N LEU A 319 -23.50 23.08 -25.87
CA LEU A 319 -23.98 21.76 -26.30
C LEU A 319 -24.23 20.84 -25.11
N VAL A 320 -25.38 20.17 -25.13
CA VAL A 320 -25.85 19.19 -24.14
C VAL A 320 -26.41 17.95 -24.83
N MET A 321 -26.52 16.85 -24.11
CA MET A 321 -27.36 15.75 -24.50
C MET A 321 -28.82 16.11 -24.21
N MET A 322 -29.64 16.13 -25.25
CA MET A 322 -31.06 16.51 -25.21
C MET A 322 -31.93 15.26 -25.34
N THR A 323 -32.90 15.11 -24.46
CA THR A 323 -33.88 14.03 -24.56
C THR A 323 -34.84 14.24 -25.74
N PRO A 324 -35.57 13.21 -26.23
CA PRO A 324 -36.58 13.37 -27.26
C PRO A 324 -37.71 14.35 -26.88
N LYS A 325 -37.83 14.69 -25.59
CA LYS A 325 -38.78 15.67 -25.09
C LYS A 325 -38.27 17.12 -25.17
N GLY A 326 -37.07 17.35 -25.67
CA GLY A 326 -36.49 18.68 -25.75
C GLY A 326 -35.96 19.24 -24.41
N THR A 327 -35.71 18.40 -23.43
CA THR A 327 -35.10 18.76 -22.14
C THR A 327 -33.70 18.17 -22.04
N PRO A 328 -32.73 18.84 -21.34
CA PRO A 328 -31.44 18.25 -21.09
C PRO A 328 -31.53 16.88 -20.42
N SER A 329 -30.71 15.94 -20.84
CA SER A 329 -30.59 14.62 -20.23
C SER A 329 -29.67 14.68 -19.01
N ARG A 330 -30.04 13.98 -17.92
CA ARG A 330 -29.18 13.82 -16.74
C ARG A 330 -28.10 12.78 -17.03
N THR A 331 -27.04 13.19 -17.66
CA THR A 331 -25.90 12.39 -18.09
C THR A 331 -25.00 11.99 -16.92
N GLU A 332 -25.35 10.92 -16.21
CA GLU A 332 -24.48 10.36 -15.18
C GLU A 332 -23.16 9.87 -15.79
N PHE A 333 -22.07 9.97 -15.05
CA PHE A 333 -20.77 9.45 -15.46
C PHE A 333 -20.01 8.87 -14.26
N THR A 334 -19.04 8.02 -14.53
CA THR A 334 -18.26 7.32 -13.53
C THR A 334 -16.79 7.30 -13.97
N SER A 335 -15.84 7.17 -13.04
CA SER A 335 -14.43 7.13 -13.38
C SER A 335 -14.12 5.95 -14.33
N SER A 336 -14.49 4.74 -13.95
CA SER A 336 -14.36 3.51 -14.75
C SER A 336 -15.53 2.60 -14.52
N ASN A 337 -16.11 2.05 -15.57
CA ASN A 337 -17.17 1.06 -15.47
C ASN A 337 -16.65 -0.39 -15.47
N GLY A 338 -15.34 -0.60 -15.53
CA GLY A 338 -14.73 -1.93 -15.48
C GLY A 338 -14.80 -2.73 -16.80
N GLY A 339 -15.21 -2.09 -17.89
CA GLY A 339 -15.38 -2.71 -19.21
C GLY A 339 -16.83 -2.97 -19.60
N ARG A 340 -17.79 -2.49 -18.79
CA ARG A 340 -19.23 -2.58 -19.08
C ARG A 340 -20.02 -1.56 -18.26
N THR A 341 -20.97 -0.89 -18.90
CA THR A 341 -21.91 0.00 -18.17
C THR A 341 -22.92 -0.79 -17.36
N ALA A 342 -23.27 -0.27 -16.17
CA ALA A 342 -24.21 -0.95 -15.25
C ALA A 342 -25.68 -0.94 -15.72
N GLY A 343 -26.01 -0.19 -16.76
CA GLY A 343 -27.40 0.00 -17.17
C GLY A 343 -28.17 0.99 -16.30
N GLY A 344 -29.50 0.96 -16.41
CA GLY A 344 -30.40 1.89 -15.73
C GLY A 344 -31.02 2.88 -16.71
N THR A 345 -30.87 4.19 -16.50
CA THR A 345 -31.36 5.22 -17.43
C THR A 345 -30.73 5.11 -18.82
N PHE A 346 -29.50 4.66 -18.88
CA PHE A 346 -28.73 4.43 -20.11
C PHE A 346 -28.49 2.94 -20.30
N PRO A 347 -28.20 2.48 -21.54
CA PRO A 347 -28.04 1.06 -21.82
C PRO A 347 -26.91 0.40 -21.04
N ALA A 348 -27.13 -0.86 -20.65
CA ALA A 348 -26.05 -1.76 -20.24
C ALA A 348 -25.35 -2.32 -21.48
N GLN A 349 -24.06 -2.07 -21.64
CA GLN A 349 -23.32 -2.48 -22.83
C GLN A 349 -21.84 -2.68 -22.56
N VAL A 350 -21.18 -3.53 -23.34
CA VAL A 350 -19.73 -3.75 -23.26
C VAL A 350 -19.00 -2.47 -23.66
N ASP A 351 -18.02 -2.09 -22.86
CA ASP A 351 -17.21 -0.88 -23.04
C ASP A 351 -15.75 -1.23 -23.34
N ALA A 352 -15.47 -1.45 -24.63
CA ALA A 352 -14.11 -1.74 -25.08
C ALA A 352 -13.16 -0.55 -24.88
N GLY A 353 -13.68 0.68 -24.84
CA GLY A 353 -12.88 1.86 -24.51
C GLY A 353 -12.35 1.82 -23.09
N ASP A 354 -13.18 1.42 -22.12
CA ASP A 354 -12.74 1.29 -20.74
C ASP A 354 -11.70 0.17 -20.58
N LEU A 355 -11.88 -0.96 -21.27
CA LEU A 355 -10.87 -2.01 -21.29
C LEU A 355 -9.54 -1.55 -21.92
N ALA A 356 -9.60 -0.75 -22.99
CA ALA A 356 -8.40 -0.22 -23.64
C ALA A 356 -7.65 0.82 -22.79
N SER A 357 -8.27 1.34 -21.73
CA SER A 357 -7.63 2.26 -20.78
C SER A 357 -6.72 1.57 -19.77
N GLU A 358 -6.64 0.24 -19.77
CA GLU A 358 -5.88 -0.56 -18.79
C GLU A 358 -4.48 0.01 -18.45
N PRO A 359 -3.67 0.47 -19.41
CA PRO A 359 -2.32 0.96 -19.09
C PRO A 359 -2.29 2.18 -18.16
N VAL A 360 -3.38 2.96 -18.12
CA VAL A 360 -3.46 4.20 -17.33
C VAL A 360 -4.56 4.16 -16.27
N ASN A 361 -5.41 3.13 -16.26
CA ASN A 361 -6.54 2.96 -15.36
C ASN A 361 -6.21 1.99 -14.22
N ALA A 362 -5.66 2.51 -13.16
CA ALA A 362 -5.25 1.71 -12.00
C ALA A 362 -6.40 0.97 -11.31
N LEU A 363 -7.65 1.38 -11.56
CA LEU A 363 -8.85 0.79 -10.93
C LEU A 363 -9.74 0.02 -11.91
N LEU A 364 -9.24 -0.27 -13.13
CA LEU A 364 -9.95 -1.14 -14.06
C LEU A 364 -10.22 -2.52 -13.43
N VAL A 365 -9.22 -3.07 -12.75
CA VAL A 365 -9.32 -4.29 -11.94
C VAL A 365 -8.68 -4.03 -10.59
N TRP A 366 -9.30 -4.50 -9.51
CA TRP A 366 -8.83 -4.27 -8.17
C TRP A 366 -9.13 -5.45 -7.24
N THR A 367 -8.33 -5.58 -6.18
CA THR A 367 -8.52 -6.57 -5.11
C THR A 367 -8.54 -5.86 -3.76
N ARG A 368 -9.42 -6.31 -2.86
CA ARG A 368 -9.51 -5.87 -1.46
C ARG A 368 -9.61 -7.06 -0.54
N VAL A 369 -9.13 -6.91 0.69
CA VAL A 369 -9.33 -7.86 1.77
C VAL A 369 -10.18 -7.20 2.84
N ILE A 370 -11.25 -7.89 3.26
CA ILE A 370 -12.11 -7.48 4.37
C ILE A 370 -12.06 -8.60 5.41
N SER A 371 -11.64 -8.29 6.64
CA SER A 371 -11.60 -9.29 7.70
C SER A 371 -12.99 -9.68 8.20
N ALA A 372 -13.15 -10.90 8.70
CA ALA A 372 -14.38 -11.32 9.36
C ALA A 372 -14.75 -10.39 10.53
N ALA A 373 -13.74 -9.88 11.26
CA ALA A 373 -13.97 -8.92 12.33
C ALA A 373 -14.60 -7.60 11.83
N GLN A 374 -14.18 -7.08 10.67
CA GLN A 374 -14.78 -5.88 10.06
C GLN A 374 -16.23 -6.14 9.63
N LEU A 375 -16.54 -7.32 9.07
CA LEU A 375 -17.90 -7.72 8.70
C LEU A 375 -18.80 -7.83 9.95
N VAL A 376 -18.33 -8.53 10.99
CA VAL A 376 -19.07 -8.69 12.25
C VAL A 376 -19.25 -7.35 12.97
N ALA A 377 -18.25 -6.47 12.95
CA ALA A 377 -18.37 -5.12 13.55
C ALA A 377 -19.47 -4.27 12.87
N LYS A 378 -19.68 -4.44 11.55
CA LYS A 378 -20.76 -3.75 10.81
C LYS A 378 -22.11 -4.46 10.94
N TYR A 379 -22.13 -5.77 11.08
CA TYR A 379 -23.32 -6.60 11.13
C TYR A 379 -23.25 -7.57 12.33
N PRO A 380 -23.27 -7.07 13.58
CA PRO A 380 -23.06 -7.92 14.77
C PRO A 380 -24.12 -9.02 14.95
N GLN A 381 -25.30 -8.84 14.36
CA GLN A 381 -26.41 -9.80 14.42
C GLN A 381 -26.11 -11.13 13.69
N ILE A 382 -25.09 -11.19 12.83
CA ILE A 382 -24.73 -12.45 12.16
C ILE A 382 -24.05 -13.46 13.10
N GLY A 383 -23.48 -13.01 14.22
CA GLY A 383 -22.64 -13.84 15.07
C GLY A 383 -21.26 -14.03 14.44
N THR A 384 -20.79 -15.29 14.32
CA THR A 384 -19.53 -15.60 13.62
C THR A 384 -19.80 -15.73 12.11
N LEU A 385 -18.95 -15.13 11.28
CA LEU A 385 -19.04 -15.20 9.82
C LEU A 385 -18.90 -16.64 9.32
N THR A 386 -19.82 -17.09 8.47
CA THR A 386 -19.76 -18.43 7.84
C THR A 386 -19.50 -18.36 6.34
N SER A 387 -20.06 -17.38 5.65
CA SER A 387 -19.80 -17.13 4.22
C SER A 387 -20.30 -15.74 3.79
N VAL A 388 -19.81 -15.27 2.65
CA VAL A 388 -20.40 -14.14 1.93
C VAL A 388 -20.68 -14.61 0.51
N VAL A 389 -21.90 -14.40 0.05
CA VAL A 389 -22.37 -14.85 -1.28
C VAL A 389 -22.85 -13.64 -2.06
N THR A 390 -22.29 -13.42 -3.24
CA THR A 390 -22.64 -12.33 -4.13
C THR A 390 -23.61 -12.84 -5.20
N THR A 391 -24.69 -12.10 -5.45
CA THR A 391 -25.62 -12.33 -6.56
C THR A 391 -25.45 -11.20 -7.57
N HIS A 392 -25.38 -11.54 -8.86
CA HIS A 392 -25.10 -10.61 -9.95
C HIS A 392 -26.33 -10.35 -10.83
N ASP A 393 -26.23 -9.32 -11.71
CA ASP A 393 -27.31 -8.89 -12.59
C ASP A 393 -27.57 -9.84 -13.78
N GLY A 394 -26.70 -10.81 -14.01
CA GLY A 394 -26.86 -11.79 -15.08
C GLY A 394 -26.49 -11.29 -16.48
N LEU A 395 -25.92 -10.10 -16.59
CA LEU A 395 -25.70 -9.46 -17.89
C LEU A 395 -24.34 -9.79 -18.54
N GLY A 396 -23.67 -10.83 -18.05
CA GLY A 396 -22.43 -11.35 -18.63
C GLY A 396 -21.15 -10.65 -18.16
N ALA A 397 -20.03 -10.94 -18.84
CA ALA A 397 -18.67 -10.60 -18.45
C ALA A 397 -18.22 -11.29 -17.14
N ASP A 398 -17.14 -10.82 -16.52
CA ASP A 398 -16.60 -11.43 -15.31
C ASP A 398 -17.67 -11.50 -14.21
N TRP A 399 -17.73 -12.64 -13.53
CA TRP A 399 -18.67 -12.97 -12.44
C TRP A 399 -20.15 -12.78 -12.81
N ASN A 400 -20.48 -12.71 -14.11
CA ASN A 400 -21.85 -12.50 -14.60
C ASN A 400 -22.45 -11.12 -14.26
N GLY A 401 -21.61 -10.07 -14.18
CA GLY A 401 -22.02 -8.68 -14.10
C GLY A 401 -21.91 -8.02 -12.71
N TYR A 402 -22.66 -6.94 -12.52
CA TYR A 402 -22.68 -6.16 -11.28
C TYR A 402 -23.35 -6.89 -10.13
N ALA A 403 -22.81 -6.76 -8.92
CA ALA A 403 -23.41 -7.28 -7.70
C ALA A 403 -24.74 -6.58 -7.39
N THR A 404 -25.84 -7.32 -7.43
CA THR A 404 -27.18 -6.82 -7.08
C THR A 404 -27.49 -7.01 -5.61
N SER A 405 -27.03 -8.14 -5.03
CA SER A 405 -27.22 -8.49 -3.63
C SER A 405 -25.99 -9.19 -3.08
N VAL A 406 -25.72 -8.99 -1.79
CA VAL A 406 -24.69 -9.66 -1.03
C VAL A 406 -25.31 -10.25 0.23
N ALA A 407 -25.31 -11.58 0.35
CA ALA A 407 -25.73 -12.30 1.54
C ALA A 407 -24.54 -12.52 2.46
N ILE A 408 -24.54 -11.92 3.63
CA ILE A 408 -23.51 -12.05 4.67
C ILE A 408 -24.05 -13.05 5.69
N ASN A 409 -23.58 -14.28 5.61
CA ASN A 409 -24.05 -15.40 6.42
C ASN A 409 -23.22 -15.56 7.68
N GLY A 410 -23.87 -15.79 8.79
CA GLY A 410 -23.21 -16.08 10.05
C GLY A 410 -23.92 -17.16 10.85
N THR A 411 -23.34 -17.55 11.98
CA THR A 411 -23.88 -18.60 12.85
C THR A 411 -25.22 -18.27 13.48
N ALA A 412 -25.55 -16.98 13.63
CA ALA A 412 -26.79 -16.53 14.26
C ALA A 412 -27.84 -16.08 13.25
N SER A 413 -27.46 -15.41 12.15
CA SER A 413 -28.37 -14.94 11.13
C SER A 413 -27.67 -14.61 9.80
N THR A 414 -28.45 -14.33 8.76
CA THR A 414 -27.99 -13.79 7.47
C THR A 414 -28.45 -12.35 7.33
N VAL A 415 -27.55 -11.49 6.85
CA VAL A 415 -27.88 -10.11 6.46
C VAL A 415 -27.73 -9.98 4.95
N ASN A 416 -28.78 -9.51 4.29
CA ASN A 416 -28.77 -9.23 2.86
C ASN A 416 -28.68 -7.71 2.65
N VAL A 417 -27.71 -7.28 1.84
CA VAL A 417 -27.55 -5.87 1.44
C VAL A 417 -27.41 -5.78 -0.07
N SER A 418 -27.71 -4.60 -0.66
CA SER A 418 -27.41 -4.39 -2.08
C SER A 418 -25.89 -4.33 -2.33
N GLY A 419 -25.45 -4.64 -3.55
CA GLY A 419 -24.05 -4.47 -3.94
C GLY A 419 -23.57 -3.03 -3.73
N TRP A 420 -24.43 -2.04 -3.94
CA TRP A 420 -24.13 -0.64 -3.65
C TRP A 420 -23.94 -0.37 -2.15
N THR A 421 -24.82 -0.89 -1.30
CA THR A 421 -24.68 -0.76 0.16
C THR A 421 -23.41 -1.43 0.66
N PHE A 422 -23.09 -2.61 0.13
CA PHE A 422 -21.85 -3.30 0.46
C PHE A 422 -20.62 -2.45 0.06
N LYS A 423 -20.64 -1.91 -1.19
CA LYS A 423 -19.60 -1.01 -1.69
C LYS A 423 -19.38 0.18 -0.75
N THR A 424 -20.43 0.89 -0.37
CA THR A 424 -20.32 2.10 0.46
C THR A 424 -19.93 1.79 1.91
N THR A 425 -20.37 0.64 2.43
CA THR A 425 -20.06 0.21 3.82
C THR A 425 -18.59 -0.13 3.99
N PHE A 426 -17.97 -0.76 3.00
CA PHE A 426 -16.59 -1.23 3.06
C PHE A 426 -15.62 -0.42 2.20
N ASP A 427 -16.09 0.70 1.65
CA ASP A 427 -15.30 1.61 0.81
C ASP A 427 -14.53 0.89 -0.33
N ILE A 428 -15.20 -0.06 -0.97
CA ILE A 428 -14.66 -0.71 -2.16
C ILE A 428 -14.95 0.13 -3.43
N PRO A 429 -14.13 0.02 -4.50
CA PRO A 429 -14.18 0.94 -5.62
C PRO A 429 -15.51 0.98 -6.39
N ALA A 430 -16.10 -0.16 -6.67
CA ALA A 430 -17.32 -0.28 -7.48
C ALA A 430 -18.21 -1.44 -7.02
N PRO A 431 -19.50 -1.46 -7.39
CA PRO A 431 -20.38 -2.60 -7.09
C PRO A 431 -20.25 -3.76 -8.10
N TRP A 432 -19.27 -3.77 -8.97
CA TRP A 432 -18.93 -4.92 -9.81
C TRP A 432 -17.80 -5.71 -9.16
N PHE A 433 -18.15 -6.75 -8.43
CA PHE A 433 -17.19 -7.57 -7.69
C PHE A 433 -17.74 -8.96 -7.38
N GLU A 434 -16.80 -9.89 -7.08
CA GLU A 434 -17.07 -11.20 -6.51
C GLU A 434 -16.36 -11.32 -5.15
N THR A 435 -16.91 -12.16 -4.27
CA THR A 435 -16.35 -12.42 -2.95
C THR A 435 -15.91 -13.87 -2.81
N THR A 436 -14.74 -14.09 -2.24
CA THR A 436 -14.23 -15.43 -1.93
C THR A 436 -13.78 -15.46 -0.47
N GLY A 437 -14.26 -16.44 0.28
CA GLY A 437 -13.83 -16.67 1.66
C GLY A 437 -12.38 -17.12 1.73
N VAL A 438 -11.63 -16.59 2.67
CA VAL A 438 -10.31 -17.09 3.05
C VAL A 438 -10.45 -17.77 4.40
N SER A 439 -10.44 -19.08 4.42
CA SER A 439 -10.35 -19.84 5.66
C SER A 439 -8.90 -19.92 6.12
N GLY A 440 -8.70 -19.83 7.41
CA GLY A 440 -7.44 -20.12 8.06
C GLY A 440 -7.69 -21.23 9.05
N ALA A 441 -7.53 -22.48 8.63
CA ALA A 441 -7.39 -23.52 9.63
C ALA A 441 -6.17 -23.18 10.46
N PRO A 442 -6.28 -23.15 11.79
CA PRO A 442 -5.12 -23.35 12.60
C PRO A 442 -4.54 -24.70 12.15
N TYR A 443 -3.28 -24.72 11.82
CA TYR A 443 -2.58 -25.95 11.52
C TYR A 443 -2.82 -26.93 12.66
N ASP A 444 -3.25 -28.17 12.33
CA ASP A 444 -3.60 -29.18 13.32
C ASP A 444 -2.66 -29.21 14.52
N ALA A 445 -3.25 -29.03 15.67
CA ALA A 445 -2.99 -29.54 17.03
C ALA A 445 -1.56 -29.67 17.58
N ALA A 446 -0.51 -29.29 16.86
CA ALA A 446 0.77 -29.00 17.49
C ALA A 446 1.02 -27.48 17.38
N PRO A 447 1.54 -26.80 18.42
CA PRO A 447 1.85 -25.38 18.30
C PRO A 447 2.79 -25.21 17.13
N VAL A 448 2.28 -24.66 16.01
CA VAL A 448 3.11 -24.16 14.93
C VAL A 448 4.09 -23.21 15.61
N GLY A 449 5.38 -23.41 15.38
CA GLY A 449 6.38 -22.57 16.01
C GLY A 449 6.10 -21.11 15.77
N SER A 450 6.52 -20.28 16.70
CA SER A 450 6.31 -18.82 16.60
C SER A 450 6.90 -18.27 15.31
N PHE A 451 6.17 -17.33 14.70
CA PHE A 451 6.61 -16.62 13.50
C PHE A 451 7.09 -15.22 13.85
N LEU A 452 8.15 -14.78 13.17
CA LEU A 452 8.59 -13.40 13.16
C LEU A 452 8.47 -12.87 11.73
N PHE A 453 7.82 -11.73 11.56
CA PHE A 453 7.86 -10.95 10.31
C PHE A 453 8.62 -9.67 10.55
N ILE A 454 9.70 -9.43 9.79
CA ILE A 454 10.44 -8.18 9.80
C ILE A 454 10.31 -7.55 8.42
N GLY A 455 9.86 -6.29 8.36
CA GLY A 455 9.65 -5.57 7.10
C GLY A 455 9.96 -4.07 7.19
N ASP A 456 10.05 -3.44 6.03
CA ASP A 456 10.15 -2.00 5.84
C ASP A 456 8.77 -1.34 5.61
N SER A 457 8.73 -0.19 4.91
CA SER A 457 7.49 0.51 4.57
C SER A 457 6.50 -0.32 3.75
N VAL A 458 7.00 -1.22 2.90
CA VAL A 458 6.16 -2.13 2.11
C VAL A 458 5.48 -3.13 3.05
N GLY A 459 6.25 -3.74 3.95
CA GLY A 459 5.73 -4.61 5.00
C GLY A 459 4.77 -3.88 5.94
N GLU A 460 5.13 -2.70 6.43
CA GLU A 460 4.27 -1.90 7.32
C GLU A 460 2.89 -1.63 6.68
N SER A 461 2.88 -1.34 5.38
CA SER A 461 1.67 -1.00 4.63
C SER A 461 0.64 -2.12 4.53
N ILE A 462 1.03 -3.39 4.69
CA ILE A 462 0.16 -4.57 4.59
C ILE A 462 -0.32 -5.11 5.94
N SER A 463 0.03 -4.49 7.07
CA SER A 463 -0.22 -5.02 8.42
C SER A 463 -1.67 -5.45 8.66
N SER A 464 -2.64 -4.67 8.22
CA SER A 464 -4.07 -4.98 8.35
C SER A 464 -4.49 -6.22 7.53
N ALA A 465 -4.09 -6.29 6.25
CA ALA A 465 -4.39 -7.42 5.38
C ALA A 465 -3.65 -8.68 5.87
N PHE A 466 -2.41 -8.53 6.32
CA PHE A 466 -1.60 -9.60 6.89
C PHE A 466 -2.28 -10.22 8.12
N SER A 467 -2.75 -9.40 9.05
CA SER A 467 -3.49 -9.87 10.23
C SER A 467 -4.78 -10.61 9.87
N ALA A 468 -5.46 -10.20 8.80
CA ALA A 468 -6.71 -10.81 8.37
C ALA A 468 -6.50 -12.16 7.65
N VAL A 469 -5.45 -12.28 6.82
CA VAL A 469 -5.24 -13.39 5.89
C VAL A 469 -4.20 -14.39 6.37
N ILE A 470 -3.08 -13.92 6.95
CA ILE A 470 -1.94 -14.76 7.30
C ILE A 470 -1.98 -15.19 8.75
N THR A 471 -2.17 -14.26 9.68
CA THR A 471 -2.13 -14.54 11.12
C THR A 471 -3.10 -15.66 11.57
N PRO A 472 -4.32 -15.82 11.03
CA PRO A 472 -5.19 -16.91 11.43
C PRO A 472 -4.66 -18.31 11.07
N ALA A 473 -3.94 -18.43 9.96
CA ALA A 473 -3.34 -19.70 9.54
C ALA A 473 -1.96 -19.95 10.18
N TYR A 474 -1.29 -18.89 10.58
CA TYR A 474 0.03 -18.86 11.18
C TYR A 474 -0.03 -18.10 12.51
N PRO A 475 -0.67 -18.67 13.54
CA PRO A 475 -0.84 -18.03 14.84
C PRO A 475 0.52 -17.75 15.50
N THR A 476 0.55 -16.88 16.51
CA THR A 476 1.77 -16.44 17.22
C THR A 476 2.75 -15.60 16.38
N MET A 477 2.26 -14.93 15.34
CA MET A 477 3.08 -14.04 14.53
C MET A 477 3.51 -12.81 15.32
N ASN A 478 4.84 -12.58 15.45
CA ASN A 478 5.42 -11.33 15.89
C ASN A 478 5.68 -10.45 14.66
N TYR A 479 4.89 -9.39 14.51
CA TYR A 479 4.94 -8.51 13.33
C TYR A 479 5.74 -7.26 13.62
N GLN A 480 6.90 -7.13 12.97
CA GLN A 480 7.89 -6.07 13.19
C GLN A 480 8.20 -5.36 11.86
N ALA A 481 7.22 -4.68 11.26
CA ALA A 481 7.43 -3.87 10.08
C ALA A 481 7.38 -2.38 10.41
N LEU A 482 8.27 -1.60 9.80
CA LEU A 482 8.40 -0.17 10.07
C LEU A 482 9.06 0.53 8.89
N SER A 483 8.53 1.68 8.50
CA SER A 483 9.06 2.50 7.41
C SER A 483 10.55 2.82 7.58
N ASN A 484 11.27 2.85 6.47
CA ASN A 484 12.71 3.10 6.39
C ASN A 484 13.62 2.06 7.09
N ARG A 485 13.07 0.92 7.53
CA ARG A 485 13.91 -0.12 8.13
C ARG A 485 14.83 -0.74 7.10
N CYS A 486 16.08 -1.02 7.50
CA CYS A 486 17.08 -1.77 6.79
C CYS A 486 17.52 -3.00 7.61
N MET A 487 18.38 -3.85 7.05
CA MET A 487 18.88 -5.04 7.71
C MET A 487 19.84 -4.69 8.86
N VAL A 488 20.82 -3.82 8.58
CA VAL A 488 21.84 -3.42 9.56
C VAL A 488 22.09 -1.91 9.48
N GLY A 489 22.00 -1.22 10.59
CA GLY A 489 21.98 0.25 10.70
C GLY A 489 23.10 1.01 9.97
N PRO A 490 24.38 0.58 10.02
CA PRO A 490 25.46 1.28 9.32
C PRO A 490 25.32 1.33 7.79
N SER A 491 24.58 0.40 7.20
CA SER A 491 24.39 0.28 5.75
C SER A 491 23.04 0.82 5.25
N CYS A 492 22.25 1.44 6.11
CA CYS A 492 21.00 2.06 5.71
C CYS A 492 21.23 3.27 4.81
N VAL A 493 20.56 3.29 3.65
CA VAL A 493 20.58 4.46 2.73
C VAL A 493 19.72 5.60 3.26
N ALA A 494 18.68 5.27 4.02
CA ALA A 494 17.79 6.22 4.69
C ALA A 494 17.78 5.94 6.20
N ALA A 495 18.75 6.48 6.93
CA ALA A 495 18.82 6.30 8.36
C ALA A 495 17.63 6.98 9.07
N SER A 496 16.74 6.20 9.63
CA SER A 496 15.78 6.68 10.63
C SER A 496 16.50 6.77 11.97
N VAL A 497 16.82 7.96 12.39
CA VAL A 497 17.45 8.20 13.70
C VAL A 497 16.53 7.67 14.79
N GLY A 498 17.02 6.72 15.60
CA GLY A 498 16.33 6.22 16.81
C GLY A 498 15.44 4.98 16.62
N GLN A 499 15.43 4.35 15.45
CA GLN A 499 14.63 3.12 15.23
C GLN A 499 15.53 1.91 15.04
N PRO A 500 15.23 0.74 15.64
CA PRO A 500 16.04 -0.45 15.48
C PRO A 500 15.95 -0.98 14.05
N ASP A 501 17.11 -1.28 13.44
CA ASP A 501 17.24 -2.08 12.23
C ASP A 501 16.78 -3.53 12.47
N ALA A 502 16.82 -4.40 11.47
CA ALA A 502 16.39 -5.78 11.64
C ALA A 502 17.30 -6.53 12.64
N LEU A 503 18.59 -6.30 12.58
CA LEU A 503 19.53 -6.93 13.53
C LEU A 503 19.24 -6.50 14.98
N GLY A 504 18.94 -5.22 15.21
CA GLY A 504 18.51 -4.71 16.50
C GLY A 504 17.23 -5.32 17.01
N VAL A 505 16.21 -5.46 16.12
CA VAL A 505 14.95 -6.16 16.46
C VAL A 505 15.21 -7.61 16.86
N ILE A 506 16.04 -8.34 16.08
CA ILE A 506 16.38 -9.74 16.37
C ILE A 506 17.11 -9.85 17.69
N ASN A 507 18.09 -8.95 17.94
CA ASN A 507 18.88 -8.95 19.16
C ASN A 507 18.08 -8.60 20.41
N ALA A 508 17.03 -7.82 20.28
CA ALA A 508 16.13 -7.45 21.38
C ALA A 508 15.09 -8.54 21.74
N LEU A 509 14.98 -9.62 20.97
CA LEU A 509 14.04 -10.70 21.27
C LEU A 509 14.41 -11.42 22.58
N ALA A 510 13.47 -11.56 23.49
CA ALA A 510 13.62 -12.38 24.67
C ALA A 510 13.63 -13.88 24.29
N PRO A 511 14.31 -14.74 25.04
CA PRO A 511 14.45 -16.18 24.71
C PRO A 511 13.13 -16.93 24.53
N ASP A 512 12.10 -16.57 25.29
CA ASP A 512 10.74 -17.12 25.19
C ASP A 512 9.97 -16.64 23.96
N LYS A 513 10.53 -15.69 23.19
CA LYS A 513 9.97 -15.09 21.98
C LYS A 513 10.76 -15.46 20.73
N TYR A 514 11.72 -16.36 20.82
CA TYR A 514 12.50 -16.79 19.65
C TYR A 514 11.59 -17.49 18.65
N PRO A 515 11.55 -17.02 17.39
CA PRO A 515 10.70 -17.61 16.38
C PRO A 515 11.30 -18.90 15.81
N ASN A 516 10.46 -19.82 15.39
CA ASN A 516 10.91 -20.96 14.60
C ASN A 516 11.08 -20.61 13.12
N ILE A 517 10.29 -19.64 12.67
CA ILE A 517 10.27 -19.19 11.27
C ILE A 517 10.36 -17.67 11.26
N ALA A 518 11.31 -17.12 10.50
CA ALA A 518 11.43 -15.69 10.28
C ALA A 518 11.15 -15.37 8.81
N ILE A 519 10.28 -14.41 8.57
CA ILE A 519 10.01 -13.83 7.25
C ILE A 519 10.66 -12.45 7.22
N VAL A 520 11.54 -12.21 6.25
CA VAL A 520 12.31 -10.98 6.13
C VAL A 520 11.98 -10.30 4.80
N GLN A 521 11.28 -9.17 4.87
CA GLN A 521 10.88 -8.35 3.72
C GLN A 521 11.67 -7.03 3.80
N LEU A 522 12.95 -7.07 3.46
CA LEU A 522 13.89 -5.95 3.52
C LEU A 522 14.81 -5.95 2.29
N GLY A 523 15.49 -4.83 2.07
CA GLY A 523 16.44 -4.66 0.97
C GLY A 523 16.20 -3.39 0.16
N TYR A 524 15.01 -2.78 0.25
CA TYR A 524 14.74 -1.51 -0.44
C TYR A 524 15.54 -0.34 0.13
N ASN A 525 15.89 -0.37 1.42
CA ASN A 525 16.59 0.69 2.14
C ASN A 525 18.06 0.37 2.41
N ASP A 526 18.54 -0.79 1.98
CA ASP A 526 19.90 -1.27 2.21
C ASP A 526 20.83 -0.88 1.06
N ASP A 527 22.12 -0.66 1.33
CA ASP A 527 23.12 -0.46 0.29
C ASP A 527 23.42 -1.80 -0.40
N PRO A 528 23.22 -1.95 -1.71
CA PRO A 528 23.47 -3.21 -2.41
C PRO A 528 24.94 -3.67 -2.34
N ASN A 529 25.89 -2.76 -2.10
CA ASN A 529 27.31 -3.12 -1.99
C ASN A 529 27.67 -3.78 -0.66
N THR A 530 26.91 -3.51 0.41
CA THR A 530 27.13 -4.12 1.74
C THR A 530 26.11 -5.20 2.06
N LEU A 531 25.06 -5.33 1.26
CA LEU A 531 23.90 -6.18 1.54
C LEU A 531 24.26 -7.66 1.80
N GLN A 532 25.30 -8.19 1.14
CA GLN A 532 25.74 -9.58 1.41
C GLN A 532 26.16 -9.73 2.87
N GLN A 533 26.94 -8.77 3.39
CA GLN A 533 27.37 -8.79 4.79
C GLN A 533 26.20 -8.63 5.75
N ASP A 534 25.21 -7.81 5.39
CA ASP A 534 24.04 -7.54 6.21
C ASP A 534 23.12 -8.76 6.27
N VAL A 535 22.91 -9.43 5.15
CA VAL A 535 22.20 -10.72 5.06
C VAL A 535 22.89 -11.76 5.92
N ASP A 536 24.21 -11.87 5.86
CA ASP A 536 24.98 -12.82 6.67
C ASP A 536 24.80 -12.54 8.16
N GLN A 537 24.82 -11.27 8.59
CA GLN A 537 24.60 -10.89 9.99
C GLN A 537 23.18 -11.22 10.46
N VAL A 538 22.17 -10.90 9.66
CA VAL A 538 20.76 -11.20 9.97
C VAL A 538 20.50 -12.71 10.03
N VAL A 539 20.99 -13.47 9.05
CA VAL A 539 20.85 -14.93 9.03
C VAL A 539 21.53 -15.57 10.23
N ASN A 540 22.75 -15.13 10.56
CA ASN A 540 23.48 -15.66 11.70
C ASN A 540 22.79 -15.32 13.03
N ALA A 541 22.27 -14.10 13.18
CA ALA A 541 21.53 -13.70 14.37
C ALA A 541 20.23 -14.50 14.56
N LEU A 542 19.51 -14.80 13.47
CA LEU A 542 18.32 -15.66 13.49
C LEU A 542 18.69 -17.12 13.80
N ASN A 543 19.76 -17.62 13.21
CA ASN A 543 20.27 -18.97 13.48
C ASN A 543 20.70 -19.14 14.93
N ALA A 544 21.35 -18.12 15.53
CA ALA A 544 21.72 -18.11 16.94
C ALA A 544 20.52 -18.24 17.89
N ARG A 545 19.36 -17.80 17.43
CA ARG A 545 18.08 -17.92 18.16
C ARG A 545 17.31 -19.18 17.81
N GLY A 546 17.90 -20.11 17.08
CA GLY A 546 17.30 -21.39 16.72
C GLY A 546 16.20 -21.32 15.67
N VAL A 547 16.18 -20.26 14.84
CA VAL A 547 15.24 -20.15 13.72
C VAL A 547 15.46 -21.29 12.73
N GLN A 548 14.44 -22.11 12.51
CA GLN A 548 14.52 -23.30 11.66
C GLN A 548 14.44 -22.95 10.17
N ARG A 549 13.65 -21.95 9.83
CA ARG A 549 13.46 -21.48 8.47
C ARG A 549 13.47 -19.96 8.41
N ILE A 550 14.27 -19.42 7.50
CA ILE A 550 14.35 -18.00 7.18
C ILE A 550 13.81 -17.84 5.76
N VAL A 551 12.79 -17.02 5.61
CA VAL A 551 12.11 -16.77 4.35
C VAL A 551 12.35 -15.31 3.96
N PHE A 552 13.22 -15.07 2.99
CA PHE A 552 13.35 -13.75 2.39
C PHE A 552 12.27 -13.54 1.33
N ILE A 553 11.85 -12.30 1.15
CA ILE A 553 11.01 -11.88 0.03
C ILE A 553 11.86 -10.94 -0.81
N ASN A 554 12.07 -11.29 -2.09
CA ASN A 554 12.86 -10.45 -2.97
C ASN A 554 12.09 -9.17 -3.39
N LEU A 555 12.79 -8.23 -4.03
CA LEU A 555 12.34 -6.88 -4.28
C LEU A 555 11.79 -6.74 -5.70
N SER A 556 10.70 -6.01 -5.88
CA SER A 556 10.28 -5.56 -7.20
C SER A 556 11.34 -4.65 -7.83
N THR A 557 11.68 -4.90 -9.08
CA THR A 557 12.67 -4.11 -9.85
C THR A 557 12.01 -3.06 -10.76
N ARG A 558 10.76 -2.68 -10.49
CA ARG A 558 10.02 -1.70 -11.31
C ARG A 558 10.61 -0.30 -11.26
N ARG A 559 11.12 0.12 -10.10
CA ARG A 559 11.73 1.43 -9.95
C ARG A 559 13.03 1.51 -10.75
N THR A 560 13.06 2.38 -11.77
CA THR A 560 14.23 2.56 -12.65
C THR A 560 15.28 3.51 -12.08
N SER A 561 14.91 4.36 -11.12
CA SER A 561 15.84 5.30 -10.47
C SER A 561 16.81 4.62 -9.50
N ARG A 562 16.58 3.35 -9.14
CA ARG A 562 17.46 2.52 -8.32
C ARG A 562 17.37 1.07 -8.76
N ASP A 563 18.51 0.48 -9.07
CA ASP A 563 18.58 -0.93 -9.49
C ASP A 563 18.59 -1.86 -8.26
N TYR A 564 17.52 -2.63 -8.11
CA TYR A 564 17.38 -3.66 -7.07
C TYR A 564 17.79 -5.06 -7.55
N SER A 565 18.24 -5.23 -8.79
CA SER A 565 18.66 -6.53 -9.32
C SER A 565 19.87 -7.10 -8.57
N LEU A 566 20.81 -6.24 -8.17
CA LEU A 566 21.95 -6.61 -7.33
C LEU A 566 21.50 -7.10 -5.95
N SER A 567 20.57 -6.41 -5.31
CA SER A 567 19.99 -6.83 -4.04
C SER A 567 19.31 -8.20 -4.17
N ASN A 568 18.55 -8.41 -5.24
CA ASN A 568 17.89 -9.69 -5.49
C ASN A 568 18.88 -10.83 -5.74
N ALA A 569 20.01 -10.55 -6.40
CA ALA A 569 21.09 -11.54 -6.59
C ALA A 569 21.71 -11.95 -5.25
N VAL A 570 21.91 -11.03 -4.32
CA VAL A 570 22.38 -11.31 -2.97
C VAL A 570 21.39 -12.17 -2.20
N LEU A 571 20.09 -11.81 -2.22
CA LEU A 571 19.04 -12.60 -1.55
C LEU A 571 18.95 -14.02 -2.13
N ALA A 572 19.01 -14.16 -3.46
CA ALA A 572 19.02 -15.46 -4.12
C ALA A 572 20.24 -16.31 -3.72
N ASN A 573 21.42 -15.67 -3.63
CA ASN A 573 22.64 -16.34 -3.18
C ASN A 573 22.54 -16.84 -1.73
N ALA A 574 21.84 -16.12 -0.86
CA ALA A 574 21.63 -16.57 0.52
C ALA A 574 20.97 -17.95 0.60
N ALA A 575 20.02 -18.27 -0.29
CA ALA A 575 19.40 -19.60 -0.36
C ALA A 575 20.40 -20.71 -0.81
N ASN A 576 21.43 -20.35 -1.56
CA ASN A 576 22.49 -21.29 -1.94
C ASN A 576 23.49 -21.52 -0.81
N VAL A 577 23.76 -20.49 0.00
CA VAL A 577 24.76 -20.52 1.09
C VAL A 577 24.16 -21.14 2.36
N TYR A 578 22.91 -20.80 2.69
CA TYR A 578 22.25 -21.19 3.93
C TYR A 578 21.10 -22.17 3.66
N PRO A 579 21.22 -23.45 4.07
CA PRO A 579 20.22 -24.50 3.76
C PRO A 579 18.83 -24.24 4.34
N ASN A 580 18.74 -23.42 5.37
CA ASN A 580 17.47 -23.04 6.00
C ASN A 580 16.92 -21.71 5.48
N VAL A 581 17.53 -21.11 4.45
CA VAL A 581 17.03 -19.92 3.77
C VAL A 581 16.20 -20.33 2.54
N THR A 582 15.10 -19.64 2.33
CA THR A 582 14.25 -19.71 1.15
C THR A 582 13.91 -18.31 0.70
N VAL A 583 13.80 -18.09 -0.61
CA VAL A 583 13.43 -16.78 -1.16
C VAL A 583 12.10 -16.88 -1.89
N LEU A 584 11.15 -16.02 -1.55
CA LEU A 584 9.89 -15.85 -2.27
C LEU A 584 10.09 -14.85 -3.40
N ASP A 585 9.72 -15.21 -4.61
CA ASP A 585 9.98 -14.40 -5.80
C ASP A 585 8.84 -13.40 -6.09
N TRP A 586 8.79 -12.35 -5.28
CA TRP A 586 7.86 -11.22 -5.51
C TRP A 586 8.22 -10.43 -6.78
N ASN A 587 9.50 -10.37 -7.12
CA ASN A 587 9.93 -9.67 -8.33
C ASN A 587 9.23 -10.23 -9.58
N THR A 588 9.31 -11.54 -9.80
CA THR A 588 8.63 -12.19 -10.92
C THR A 588 7.11 -12.06 -10.81
N ALA A 589 6.54 -12.29 -9.62
CA ALA A 589 5.10 -12.18 -9.40
C ALA A 589 4.53 -10.79 -9.69
N SER A 590 5.34 -9.73 -9.53
CA SER A 590 4.92 -8.34 -9.72
C SER A 590 5.43 -7.68 -11.01
N SER A 591 6.10 -8.43 -11.91
CA SER A 591 6.83 -7.87 -13.04
C SER A 591 5.99 -7.54 -14.26
N ALA A 592 4.86 -8.22 -14.49
CA ALA A 592 4.05 -8.03 -15.69
C ALA A 592 3.54 -6.56 -15.80
N PRO A 593 3.40 -6.02 -17.02
CA PRO A 593 2.96 -4.64 -17.22
C PRO A 593 1.64 -4.30 -16.53
N THR A 594 0.69 -5.23 -16.50
CA THR A 594 -0.62 -5.07 -15.85
C THR A 594 -0.54 -4.95 -14.34
N GLN A 595 0.55 -5.40 -13.71
CA GLN A 595 0.79 -5.25 -12.27
C GLN A 595 1.37 -3.88 -11.88
N SER A 596 1.64 -2.98 -12.83
CA SER A 596 2.01 -1.59 -12.52
C SER A 596 0.99 -0.91 -11.58
N ARG A 597 -0.29 -1.24 -11.72
CA ARG A 597 -1.39 -0.78 -10.85
C ARG A 597 -1.29 -1.23 -9.38
N TRP A 598 -0.42 -2.19 -9.06
CA TRP A 598 -0.16 -2.60 -7.68
C TRP A 598 0.73 -1.62 -6.93
N PHE A 599 1.39 -0.71 -7.66
CA PHE A 599 2.36 0.22 -7.11
C PHE A 599 1.90 1.67 -7.27
N SER A 600 2.23 2.50 -6.29
CA SER A 600 1.98 3.95 -6.33
C SER A 600 3.18 4.75 -6.84
N ASP A 601 4.40 4.22 -6.64
CA ASP A 601 5.68 4.83 -7.00
C ASP A 601 6.74 3.78 -7.39
N ASP A 602 6.32 2.65 -7.94
CA ASP A 602 7.14 1.48 -8.33
C ASP A 602 7.81 0.71 -7.18
N VAL A 603 7.59 1.13 -5.92
CA VAL A 603 8.00 0.42 -4.69
C VAL A 603 6.81 0.24 -3.75
N HIS A 604 6.16 1.35 -3.37
CA HIS A 604 5.07 1.31 -2.41
C HIS A 604 3.76 0.85 -3.05
N LEU A 605 2.98 0.10 -2.27
CA LEU A 605 1.82 -0.61 -2.78
C LEU A 605 0.54 0.24 -2.70
N THR A 606 -0.25 0.21 -3.77
CA THR A 606 -1.65 0.64 -3.74
C THR A 606 -2.49 -0.33 -2.88
N ASN A 607 -3.75 0.01 -2.61
CA ASN A 607 -4.63 -0.91 -1.88
C ASN A 607 -4.81 -2.27 -2.58
N THR A 608 -4.82 -2.31 -3.91
CA THR A 608 -4.80 -3.56 -4.67
C THR A 608 -3.48 -4.28 -4.46
N GLY A 609 -2.35 -3.59 -4.60
CA GLY A 609 -1.02 -4.18 -4.38
C GLY A 609 -0.83 -4.75 -2.98
N LYS A 610 -1.37 -4.08 -1.95
CA LYS A 610 -1.34 -4.58 -0.56
C LYS A 610 -2.09 -5.90 -0.41
N ALA A 611 -3.27 -6.02 -1.03
CA ALA A 611 -4.04 -7.26 -1.04
C ALA A 611 -3.29 -8.37 -1.78
N GLU A 612 -2.82 -8.10 -3.01
CA GLU A 612 -2.10 -9.05 -3.85
C GLU A 612 -0.79 -9.53 -3.21
N PHE A 613 0.00 -8.63 -2.63
CA PHE A 613 1.24 -8.98 -1.93
C PHE A 613 0.96 -9.87 -0.71
N THR A 614 -0.10 -9.57 0.06
CA THR A 614 -0.50 -10.40 1.20
C THR A 614 -0.94 -11.78 0.77
N LEU A 615 -1.75 -11.87 -0.30
CA LEU A 615 -2.20 -13.16 -0.87
C LEU A 615 -1.02 -13.96 -1.44
N PHE A 616 -0.07 -13.29 -2.11
CA PHE A 616 1.16 -13.90 -2.56
C PHE A 616 1.93 -14.53 -1.40
N ILE A 617 2.20 -13.77 -0.33
CA ILE A 617 2.91 -14.29 0.86
C ILE A 617 2.16 -15.51 1.42
N ARG A 618 0.83 -15.43 1.56
CA ARG A 618 0.01 -16.52 2.08
C ARG A 618 0.12 -17.76 1.20
N ALA A 619 -0.04 -17.65 -0.09
CA ALA A 619 0.04 -18.76 -1.03
C ALA A 619 1.42 -19.45 -1.01
N GLN A 620 2.49 -18.64 -0.93
CA GLN A 620 3.85 -19.15 -0.86
C GLN A 620 4.12 -19.87 0.48
N LEU A 621 3.66 -19.34 1.61
CA LEU A 621 3.79 -20.01 2.91
C LEU A 621 3.01 -21.34 2.93
N ASP A 622 1.81 -21.36 2.37
CA ASP A 622 1.01 -22.58 2.24
C ASP A 622 1.71 -23.62 1.34
N ALA A 623 2.34 -23.19 0.24
CA ALA A 623 3.12 -24.05 -0.64
C ALA A 623 4.36 -24.62 0.07
N LEU A 624 5.12 -23.80 0.82
CA LEU A 624 6.26 -24.25 1.61
C LEU A 624 5.84 -25.25 2.70
N ARG A 625 4.67 -25.06 3.27
CA ARG A 625 4.07 -25.98 4.24
C ARG A 625 3.68 -27.31 3.59
N ALA A 626 3.00 -27.28 2.45
CA ALA A 626 2.62 -28.49 1.70
C ALA A 626 3.84 -29.31 1.26
N GLN A 627 4.97 -28.65 1.00
CA GLN A 627 6.25 -29.28 0.67
C GLN A 627 7.02 -29.80 1.91
N GLY A 628 6.51 -29.59 3.12
CA GLY A 628 7.20 -29.95 4.37
C GLY A 628 8.45 -29.09 4.67
N ILE A 629 8.60 -27.95 4.00
CA ILE A 629 9.70 -27.00 4.23
C ILE A 629 9.42 -26.19 5.50
N ILE A 630 8.18 -25.83 5.73
CA ILE A 630 7.67 -25.28 7.00
C ILE A 630 6.96 -26.41 7.71
N THR A 631 7.51 -26.89 8.82
CA THR A 631 6.96 -28.00 9.60
C THR A 631 6.56 -27.56 11.01
N SER A 632 5.58 -28.25 11.60
CA SER A 632 5.05 -28.00 12.95
C SER A 632 5.86 -28.66 14.08
N GLY A 633 7.11 -29.01 13.84
CA GLY A 633 7.95 -29.71 14.84
C GLY A 633 8.87 -28.75 15.58
N VAL A 634 8.70 -28.63 16.91
CA VAL A 634 9.66 -27.97 17.77
C VAL A 634 10.94 -28.78 17.85
N ALA A 635 11.89 -28.52 16.95
CA ALA A 635 13.28 -28.82 17.26
C ALA A 635 13.98 -27.45 17.33
N THR A 636 14.25 -26.99 18.53
CA THR A 636 15.16 -25.85 18.74
C THR A 636 16.51 -26.29 18.18
N ILE A 637 16.82 -25.86 16.94
CA ILE A 637 18.12 -26.07 16.34
C ILE A 637 19.04 -25.09 17.04
N LEU A 638 19.71 -25.53 18.08
CA LEU A 638 20.75 -24.74 18.72
C LEU A 638 21.85 -24.44 17.70
N PRO A 639 22.37 -23.20 17.67
CA PRO A 639 23.47 -22.84 16.78
C PRO A 639 24.66 -23.79 16.96
N LEU A 640 25.29 -24.18 15.85
CA LEU A 640 26.46 -25.05 15.91
C LEU A 640 27.62 -24.31 16.55
N GLY A 641 28.11 -24.83 17.70
CA GLY A 641 29.32 -24.33 18.33
C GLY A 641 29.21 -23.01 19.10
N THR A 642 27.98 -22.55 19.39
CA THR A 642 27.73 -21.35 20.20
C THR A 642 26.82 -21.65 21.40
N PRO A 643 26.95 -20.94 22.53
CA PRO A 643 28.13 -20.10 22.87
C PRO A 643 29.39 -20.97 23.07
N MET A 644 30.58 -20.45 22.71
CA MET A 644 31.82 -21.03 23.17
C MET A 644 32.02 -20.62 24.63
N ALA A 645 32.24 -21.58 25.49
CA ALA A 645 32.20 -21.36 26.93
C ALA A 645 33.46 -21.93 27.65
N PRO A 646 33.70 -21.53 28.90
CA PRO A 646 34.79 -22.06 29.69
C PRO A 646 34.87 -23.58 29.69
N GLY A 647 36.05 -24.13 29.35
CA GLY A 647 36.28 -25.58 29.24
C GLY A 647 36.15 -26.16 27.84
N ASP A 648 35.65 -25.41 26.85
CA ASP A 648 35.63 -25.85 25.45
C ASP A 648 37.01 -25.97 24.87
N ARG A 649 37.15 -26.81 23.85
CA ARG A 649 38.46 -27.12 23.23
C ARG A 649 38.31 -27.35 21.73
N GLY A 650 39.34 -26.99 20.96
CA GLY A 650 39.47 -27.30 19.55
C GLY A 650 39.83 -26.07 18.70
N ASP A 651 39.78 -26.24 17.36
CA ASP A 651 40.24 -25.20 16.43
C ASP A 651 39.31 -23.98 16.44
N ASN A 652 38.07 -24.13 16.77
CA ASN A 652 37.12 -22.99 16.92
C ASN A 652 37.55 -22.07 18.07
N VAL A 653 38.06 -22.65 19.17
CA VAL A 653 38.63 -21.88 20.29
C VAL A 653 39.92 -21.17 19.87
N LYS A 654 40.78 -21.81 19.04
CA LYS A 654 41.93 -21.12 18.47
C LYS A 654 41.57 -19.94 17.59
N ALA A 655 40.52 -20.10 16.76
CA ALA A 655 40.02 -18.99 15.94
C ALA A 655 39.53 -17.83 16.82
N LEU A 656 38.74 -18.12 17.87
CA LEU A 656 38.34 -17.13 18.86
C LEU A 656 39.50 -16.44 19.53
N GLN A 657 40.50 -17.19 20.01
CA GLN A 657 41.69 -16.63 20.65
C GLN A 657 42.51 -15.74 19.71
N THR A 658 42.59 -16.11 18.44
CA THR A 658 43.24 -15.29 17.40
C THR A 658 42.47 -13.99 17.16
N ALA A 659 41.14 -14.07 17.01
CA ALA A 659 40.29 -12.91 16.82
C ALA A 659 40.33 -11.96 18.03
N LEU A 660 40.25 -12.49 19.26
CA LEU A 660 40.40 -11.69 20.49
C LEU A 660 41.74 -10.94 20.55
N ASN A 661 42.86 -11.60 20.21
CA ASN A 661 44.15 -10.96 20.17
C ASN A 661 44.20 -9.82 19.15
N THR A 662 43.50 -9.96 18.03
CA THR A 662 43.41 -8.97 16.97
C THR A 662 42.50 -7.82 17.37
N TYR A 663 41.27 -8.12 17.80
CA TYR A 663 40.28 -7.12 18.16
C TYR A 663 40.71 -6.24 19.32
N LEU A 664 41.25 -6.84 20.38
CA LEU A 664 41.76 -6.12 21.54
C LEU A 664 43.11 -5.47 21.29
N ASN A 665 43.71 -5.61 20.09
CA ASN A 665 45.01 -5.10 19.71
C ASN A 665 46.09 -5.38 20.77
N LEU A 666 46.13 -6.60 21.30
CA LEU A 666 46.99 -6.96 22.42
C LEU A 666 48.48 -6.96 22.01
N PRO A 667 49.35 -6.24 22.73
CA PRO A 667 50.80 -6.26 22.48
C PRO A 667 51.32 -7.67 22.70
N LYS A 668 52.39 -8.05 21.95
CA LYS A 668 52.95 -9.42 21.89
C LYS A 668 53.13 -10.09 23.25
N LYS A 669 53.53 -9.33 24.28
CA LYS A 669 53.72 -9.82 25.65
C LYS A 669 52.43 -10.02 26.45
N LYS A 670 51.29 -9.48 25.98
CA LYS A 670 49.97 -9.57 26.65
C LYS A 670 49.00 -10.43 25.86
N ARG A 671 49.36 -10.98 24.70
CA ARG A 671 48.52 -11.85 23.91
C ARG A 671 48.14 -13.11 24.67
N ILE A 672 46.88 -13.47 24.60
CA ILE A 672 46.42 -14.77 25.11
C ILE A 672 47.00 -15.88 24.23
N ALA A 673 47.30 -17.02 24.82
CA ALA A 673 47.78 -18.20 24.09
C ALA A 673 46.70 -18.69 23.12
N VAL A 674 47.10 -19.00 21.89
CA VAL A 674 46.24 -19.63 20.88
C VAL A 674 46.43 -21.14 20.96
N ASP A 675 46.03 -21.71 22.10
CA ASP A 675 46.22 -23.14 22.43
C ASP A 675 44.97 -23.99 22.14
N GLY A 676 43.86 -23.34 21.82
CA GLY A 676 42.59 -24.01 21.60
C GLY A 676 41.91 -24.49 22.86
N VAL A 677 42.27 -23.94 24.02
CA VAL A 677 41.63 -24.24 25.30
C VAL A 677 40.93 -22.99 25.84
N TYR A 678 39.63 -23.02 26.04
CA TYR A 678 38.91 -21.91 26.63
C TYR A 678 39.19 -21.85 28.14
N GLY A 679 40.33 -21.31 28.46
CA GLY A 679 40.85 -21.17 29.83
C GLY A 679 40.68 -19.75 30.37
N LYS A 680 41.26 -19.49 31.54
CA LYS A 680 41.14 -18.18 32.24
C LYS A 680 41.54 -16.99 31.39
N GLY A 681 42.55 -17.10 30.53
CA GLY A 681 42.99 -16.03 29.64
C GLY A 681 41.94 -15.69 28.55
N THR A 682 41.32 -16.71 28.00
CA THR A 682 40.23 -16.55 27.01
C THR A 682 38.99 -15.91 27.67
N ILE A 683 38.61 -16.39 28.86
CA ILE A 683 37.51 -15.82 29.65
C ILE A 683 37.74 -14.32 29.86
N ALA A 684 38.89 -13.92 30.40
CA ALA A 684 39.18 -12.53 30.69
C ALA A 684 39.19 -11.65 29.42
N ALA A 685 39.64 -12.18 28.29
CA ALA A 685 39.65 -11.47 27.03
C ALA A 685 38.20 -11.30 26.48
N VAL A 686 37.34 -12.31 26.57
CA VAL A 686 35.93 -12.19 26.20
C VAL A 686 35.22 -11.19 27.10
N GLN A 687 35.42 -11.27 28.44
CA GLN A 687 34.87 -10.29 29.38
C GLN A 687 35.32 -8.87 29.07
N THR A 688 36.52 -8.67 28.60
CA THR A 688 37.00 -7.36 28.15
C THR A 688 36.21 -6.88 26.90
N VAL A 689 35.90 -7.76 25.97
CA VAL A 689 35.08 -7.44 24.81
C VAL A 689 33.65 -7.09 25.23
N GLU A 690 33.09 -7.88 26.14
CA GLU A 690 31.74 -7.65 26.68
C GLU A 690 31.64 -6.29 27.39
N ILE A 691 32.58 -5.95 28.26
CA ILE A 691 32.65 -4.66 28.94
C ILE A 691 32.76 -3.50 27.94
N ASN A 692 33.69 -3.61 26.98
CA ASN A 692 33.93 -2.54 26.01
C ASN A 692 32.76 -2.24 25.09
N ASN A 693 31.81 -3.18 24.96
CA ASN A 693 30.64 -3.07 24.07
C ASN A 693 29.31 -3.08 24.83
N ALA A 694 29.33 -2.96 26.16
CA ALA A 694 28.17 -2.98 27.03
C ALA A 694 27.28 -4.25 26.85
N PHE A 695 27.92 -5.40 26.64
CA PHE A 695 27.23 -6.70 26.58
C PHE A 695 27.08 -7.31 27.99
N ALA A 696 26.30 -8.39 28.11
CA ALA A 696 26.25 -9.17 29.35
C ALA A 696 27.62 -9.76 29.66
N ILE A 697 28.13 -9.57 30.87
CA ILE A 697 29.51 -9.98 31.25
C ILE A 697 29.42 -11.39 31.84
N ASP A 698 29.39 -12.42 31.00
CA ASP A 698 29.36 -13.82 31.44
C ASP A 698 30.67 -14.59 31.04
N GLY A 699 31.49 -14.00 30.23
CA GLY A 699 32.72 -14.58 29.75
C GLY A 699 32.53 -15.76 28.81
N ALA A 700 31.37 -15.89 28.18
CA ALA A 700 31.08 -16.83 27.10
C ALA A 700 31.03 -16.08 25.75
N ALA A 701 31.69 -16.61 24.73
CA ALA A 701 31.61 -16.06 23.41
C ALA A 701 30.30 -16.55 22.73
N ASP A 702 29.22 -15.79 22.92
CA ASP A 702 27.98 -15.98 22.24
C ASP A 702 28.03 -15.44 20.79
N ASP A 703 26.94 -15.52 20.05
CA ASP A 703 26.88 -15.08 18.66
C ASP A 703 27.15 -13.56 18.50
N VAL A 704 26.80 -12.75 19.51
CA VAL A 704 27.06 -11.31 19.48
C VAL A 704 28.55 -11.02 19.56
N VAL A 705 29.24 -11.69 20.52
CA VAL A 705 30.70 -11.60 20.66
C VAL A 705 31.40 -12.16 19.43
N LEU A 706 30.94 -13.32 18.90
CA LEU A 706 31.54 -13.94 17.72
C LEU A 706 31.40 -13.06 16.47
N THR A 707 30.24 -12.48 16.27
CA THR A 707 29.95 -11.58 15.14
C THR A 707 30.86 -10.33 15.21
N LEU A 708 30.93 -9.72 16.39
CA LEU A 708 31.82 -8.57 16.61
C LEU A 708 33.28 -8.89 16.31
N LEU A 709 33.72 -10.10 16.61
CA LEU A 709 35.07 -10.60 16.35
C LEU A 709 35.28 -11.09 14.90
N GLY A 710 34.28 -10.96 14.03
CA GLY A 710 34.32 -11.41 12.64
C GLY A 710 34.31 -12.93 12.46
N ILE A 711 33.82 -13.67 13.46
CA ILE A 711 33.72 -15.13 13.41
C ILE A 711 32.29 -15.50 13.02
N ASN A 712 32.12 -16.02 11.82
CA ASN A 712 30.84 -16.53 11.37
C ASN A 712 30.53 -17.91 11.96
N SER A 713 29.46 -18.04 12.73
CA SER A 713 29.04 -19.31 13.35
C SER A 713 28.76 -20.41 12.31
N SER A 714 28.39 -20.07 11.07
CA SER A 714 28.20 -21.03 9.99
C SER A 714 29.50 -21.70 9.51
N THR A 715 30.65 -21.11 9.80
CA THR A 715 31.97 -21.68 9.48
C THR A 715 32.53 -22.61 10.58
N ILE A 716 31.83 -22.68 11.71
CA ILE A 716 32.20 -23.58 12.82
C ILE A 716 32.06 -25.04 12.41
N VAL A 717 33.13 -25.81 12.66
CA VAL A 717 33.17 -27.25 12.37
C VAL A 717 33.53 -28.02 13.64
N LEU A 718 32.67 -28.95 14.05
CA LEU A 718 32.94 -29.87 15.14
C LEU A 718 33.55 -31.17 14.58
N LYS A 719 34.71 -31.53 15.02
CA LYS A 719 35.45 -32.71 14.56
C LYS A 719 36.15 -33.41 15.70
N GLN A 720 36.72 -34.58 15.43
CA GLN A 720 37.44 -35.37 16.44
C GLN A 720 38.45 -34.47 17.19
N GLY A 721 38.43 -34.58 18.51
CA GLY A 721 39.20 -33.77 19.42
C GLY A 721 38.54 -32.48 19.93
N THR A 722 37.39 -32.10 19.36
CA THR A 722 36.59 -30.97 19.87
C THR A 722 35.83 -31.38 21.13
N LYS A 723 35.76 -30.48 22.10
CA LYS A 723 34.87 -30.54 23.27
C LYS A 723 33.98 -29.33 23.27
N HIS A 724 32.67 -29.54 23.24
CA HIS A 724 31.67 -28.47 23.18
C HIS A 724 30.26 -28.97 23.54
N ALA A 725 29.39 -28.09 24.08
CA ALA A 725 28.02 -28.47 24.48
C ALA A 725 27.20 -29.03 23.30
N SER A 726 27.29 -28.43 22.10
CA SER A 726 26.60 -28.90 20.90
C SER A 726 26.94 -30.36 20.52
N ILE A 727 28.09 -30.89 20.95
CA ILE A 727 28.45 -32.28 20.69
C ILE A 727 27.55 -33.25 21.46
N LYS A 728 27.12 -32.89 22.68
CA LYS A 728 26.12 -33.69 23.41
C LYS A 728 24.81 -33.79 22.60
N THR A 729 24.36 -32.66 22.05
CA THR A 729 23.18 -32.62 21.20
C THR A 729 23.36 -33.46 19.95
N ALA A 730 24.51 -33.34 19.25
CA ALA A 730 24.83 -34.18 18.09
C ALA A 730 24.90 -35.67 18.43
N GLN A 731 25.50 -36.02 19.55
CA GLN A 731 25.60 -37.41 19.99
C GLN A 731 24.23 -38.02 20.31
N THR A 732 23.34 -37.27 20.97
CA THR A 732 21.97 -37.66 21.22
C THR A 732 21.20 -37.83 19.91
N ALA A 733 21.30 -36.89 19.00
CA ALA A 733 20.65 -36.93 17.67
C ALA A 733 21.17 -38.13 16.84
N LEU A 734 22.51 -38.33 16.79
CA LEU A 734 23.11 -39.48 16.12
C LEU A 734 22.64 -40.82 16.70
N GLY A 735 22.57 -40.93 18.04
CA GLY A 735 22.04 -42.09 18.71
C GLY A 735 20.61 -42.42 18.28
N ARG A 736 19.76 -41.41 18.23
CA ARG A 736 18.34 -41.55 17.80
C ARG A 736 18.24 -41.89 16.31
N VAL A 737 18.86 -41.08 15.44
CA VAL A 737 18.75 -41.24 13.97
C VAL A 737 19.36 -42.56 13.50
N MET A 738 20.47 -42.99 14.05
CA MET A 738 21.17 -44.19 13.64
C MET A 738 20.74 -45.44 14.43
N ASN A 739 19.80 -45.26 15.38
CA ASN A 739 19.31 -46.32 16.28
C ASN A 739 20.46 -47.09 16.99
N VAL A 740 21.36 -46.32 17.63
CA VAL A 740 22.53 -46.90 18.35
C VAL A 740 22.70 -46.24 19.72
N LYS A 741 23.22 -46.98 20.69
CA LYS A 741 23.64 -46.41 21.97
C LYS A 741 24.94 -45.62 21.75
N LEU A 742 24.88 -44.28 21.87
CA LEU A 742 26.04 -43.39 21.88
C LEU A 742 26.00 -42.58 23.17
N ARG A 743 27.09 -42.53 23.90
CA ARG A 743 27.21 -41.66 25.09
C ARG A 743 27.31 -40.22 24.68
N ALA A 744 26.39 -39.38 25.19
CA ALA A 744 26.38 -37.95 24.96
C ALA A 744 27.25 -37.20 26.00
N ASP A 745 28.57 -37.36 25.89
CA ASP A 745 29.55 -36.79 26.85
C ASP A 745 30.11 -35.42 26.45
N GLY A 746 29.76 -34.90 25.26
CA GLY A 746 30.23 -33.64 24.75
C GLY A 746 31.65 -33.67 24.22
N ASN A 747 32.27 -34.86 24.10
CA ASN A 747 33.60 -35.03 23.50
C ASN A 747 33.46 -35.68 22.13
N PHE A 748 34.00 -35.05 21.09
CA PHE A 748 33.98 -35.63 19.76
C PHE A 748 35.05 -36.68 19.59
N GLY A 749 34.72 -37.91 19.99
CA GLY A 749 35.62 -39.04 19.94
C GLY A 749 35.52 -39.84 18.64
N PRO A 750 36.36 -40.92 18.51
CA PRO A 750 36.31 -41.82 17.33
C PRO A 750 34.94 -42.46 17.06
N ALA A 751 34.18 -42.74 18.09
CA ALA A 751 32.82 -43.31 17.96
C ALA A 751 31.87 -42.29 17.31
N THR A 752 31.92 -41.05 17.78
CA THR A 752 31.13 -39.94 17.18
C THR A 752 31.56 -39.72 15.72
N THR A 753 32.84 -39.71 15.40
CA THR A 753 33.35 -39.57 14.03
C THR A 753 32.79 -40.67 13.09
N ARG A 754 32.82 -41.93 13.54
CA ARG A 754 32.27 -43.04 12.73
C ARG A 754 30.77 -42.90 12.47
N LEU A 755 30.00 -42.47 13.46
CA LEU A 755 28.56 -42.30 13.31
C LEU A 755 28.22 -41.10 12.43
N VAL A 756 28.98 -40.01 12.54
CA VAL A 756 28.84 -38.84 11.63
C VAL A 756 29.09 -39.27 10.18
N LYS A 757 30.16 -40.04 9.89
CA LYS A 757 30.40 -40.59 8.54
C LYS A 757 29.25 -41.45 8.04
N ARG A 758 28.72 -42.32 8.89
CA ARG A 758 27.54 -43.18 8.53
C ARG A 758 26.32 -42.32 8.25
N PHE A 759 26.05 -41.31 9.07
CA PHE A 759 24.94 -40.36 8.86
C PHE A 759 25.15 -39.57 7.56
N GLN A 760 26.32 -39.01 7.33
CA GLN A 760 26.63 -38.32 6.09
C GLN A 760 26.41 -39.17 4.85
N LYS A 761 26.79 -40.47 4.91
CA LYS A 761 26.51 -41.43 3.84
C LYS A 761 25.00 -41.61 3.61
N SER A 762 24.21 -41.75 4.70
CA SER A 762 22.76 -41.98 4.60
C SER A 762 21.98 -40.81 4.00
N VAL A 763 22.52 -39.60 4.09
CA VAL A 763 21.92 -38.35 3.51
C VAL A 763 22.63 -37.87 2.25
N GLY A 764 23.54 -38.67 1.66
CA GLY A 764 24.23 -38.32 0.41
C GLY A 764 25.36 -37.31 0.54
N PHE A 765 25.83 -37.02 1.75
CA PHE A 765 26.92 -36.04 1.97
C PHE A 765 28.31 -36.70 1.88
N LYS A 766 29.33 -35.88 1.59
CA LYS A 766 30.73 -36.31 1.67
C LYS A 766 31.04 -36.76 3.10
N GLN A 767 31.61 -37.97 3.26
CA GLN A 767 31.87 -38.59 4.56
C GLN A 767 33.10 -38.00 5.24
N THR A 768 33.07 -36.75 5.63
CA THR A 768 34.18 -36.07 6.31
C THR A 768 34.38 -36.56 7.74
N GLY A 769 33.32 -37.03 8.38
CA GLY A 769 33.34 -37.37 9.80
C GLY A 769 33.37 -36.16 10.72
N ALA A 770 33.22 -34.98 10.19
CA ALA A 770 33.06 -33.74 10.92
C ALA A 770 31.65 -33.19 10.74
N ILE A 771 31.13 -32.46 11.72
CA ILE A 771 29.84 -31.80 11.67
C ILE A 771 30.12 -30.36 11.33
N ASN A 772 29.86 -29.98 10.06
CA ASN A 772 29.70 -28.61 9.60
C ASN A 772 28.24 -28.22 9.71
N TYR A 773 27.90 -26.97 9.38
CA TYR A 773 26.55 -26.45 9.47
C TYR A 773 25.52 -27.29 8.68
N GLN A 774 25.84 -27.75 7.46
CA GLN A 774 24.97 -28.62 6.66
C GLN A 774 24.68 -29.96 7.34
N THR A 775 25.75 -30.61 7.86
CA THR A 775 25.62 -31.91 8.59
C THR A 775 24.80 -31.72 9.88
N TRP A 776 24.98 -30.58 10.56
CA TRP A 776 24.27 -30.21 11.77
C TRP A 776 22.75 -30.11 11.54
N ILE A 777 22.36 -29.29 10.56
CA ILE A 777 20.94 -29.10 10.21
C ILE A 777 20.29 -30.42 9.79
N ALA A 778 20.91 -31.15 8.86
CA ALA A 778 20.40 -32.44 8.41
C ALA A 778 20.24 -33.45 9.56
N LEU A 779 21.18 -33.47 10.50
CA LEU A 779 21.15 -34.38 11.65
C LEU A 779 20.01 -34.05 12.61
N LEU A 780 19.82 -32.76 12.92
CA LEU A 780 18.78 -32.32 13.85
C LEU A 780 17.38 -32.51 13.23
N SER A 781 17.22 -32.17 11.95
CA SER A 781 15.98 -32.39 11.20
C SER A 781 15.60 -33.88 11.17
N ALA A 782 16.56 -34.78 10.86
CA ALA A 782 16.33 -36.22 10.88
C ALA A 782 16.03 -36.76 12.29
N SER A 783 16.59 -36.12 13.33
CA SER A 783 16.32 -36.51 14.73
C SER A 783 14.95 -36.05 15.23
N ALA A 784 14.41 -34.99 14.69
CA ALA A 784 13.09 -34.47 15.02
C ALA A 784 11.96 -35.34 14.41
N GLN A 785 12.23 -35.98 13.27
CA GLN A 785 11.26 -36.83 12.55
C GLN A 785 11.16 -38.26 13.13
N ARG A 786 11.96 -38.64 14.12
CA ARG A 786 11.96 -39.90 14.82
C ARG A 786 11.68 -39.70 16.31
#